data_521919331620d80f0eb1270185aa1902
#
_entry.id   521919331620d80f0eb1270185aa1902
#
_cell.length_a   1.000
_cell.length_b   1.000
_cell.length_c   1.000
_cell.angle_alpha   90.00
_cell.angle_beta   90.00
_cell.angle_gamma   90.00
#
_symmetry.space_group_name_H-M   'P 1'
#
loop_
_entity.id
_entity.type
_entity.pdbx_description
1 polymer ?
#
loop_
_entity_poly.entity_id
_entity_poly.type
_entity_poly.pdbx_seq_one_letter_code
_entity_poly.pdbx_strand_id
1 'polypeptide(L)'
;PPPPEGFDQPPPPPEGFDLLSGESDNFLAGDQESSSSQQLPNEESTDESTIDSLAESLSLLSGSWDDETPNNEAEVSWPEPNTEDAPAASELDDAIASFDLVSETTNQQIAESAPSKPSPFLRSSSEVDSIPGDKLHATLNEVESAVLNPDGSIRKQSIDGELILKNTSKKHRAWDIEVHLDSIESTDFGDKISTVKELDPTEEKVIQYTASGSKMLILRETIDTDPSNGKEPSLSLVHSDRPQEIGLNIEVENASPVPLFDVEVSRSIPQSFQISDDRFFTSDGESIVWEIGRLNVGERKNLSLPVDISVDSVEKIKAGVAEATYSAESTVSRARFDRVRASGRQFSYVNAIEDDRPGVWHCTCVFENKSSFVVDLSGAIVRLVGREEPILEVADIRQDVPPEGRWDSISKRVESDDQPSFTQEIRFSILPRVSVKSSGKVELKEQQLTILEAILQKRYDKSRIKSYMPSEIEAVITLENSGSSPINVIRMLDDIPGIFETPASDSVSIEVDGVELAEDQYRVEVVNGTQIEEVHVSPDNKGHGLRIAVGTSAPLGLQPGKTLIVRYPLFAPDPSPKNKILAAPIRVDFSSDRFGPVATREVEKPPMVKVEHKRRNISTGKEVFPGGLSGQYEIRLMFHNNSDSALEDLAMNDIVPGTFSIEGSSVRSDKEGEREASISKESARDGTQVTWDIGRIQQDERIEVLYTIQGDPEAEYKVTDAQDFHGATFGEEVDEEPNMPEWLEREVPEVKDPIVEEGFVETEPDLGIVPESSPLDPFEDIGTEIDEDKGEDSGVGGAVEETHNHEHPEEDEARPCPACGGEVGIGTSSCPLCGFTFKP
;
A
#
# COMPACT_ATOMS: atom_id res chain seq x y z
N PRO A 1 49.69 26.81 4.81
CA PRO A 1 50.05 26.47 3.47
C PRO A 1 48.76 26.27 2.65
N PRO A 2 48.70 26.92 1.46
CA PRO A 2 47.55 26.77 0.56
C PRO A 2 47.63 25.48 -0.27
N PRO A 3 46.52 25.00 -0.83
CA PRO A 3 46.50 23.88 -1.75
C PRO A 3 46.90 24.32 -3.17
N PRO A 4 47.40 23.39 -4.01
CA PRO A 4 47.84 23.70 -5.35
C PRO A 4 46.67 23.67 -6.35
N GLU A 5 46.80 24.59 -7.31
CA GLU A 5 46.02 24.76 -8.52
C GLU A 5 46.35 23.71 -9.58
N GLY A 6 45.36 23.42 -10.40
CA GLY A 6 45.54 23.05 -11.80
C GLY A 6 45.28 21.60 -12.12
N PHE A 7 44.15 21.35 -12.89
CA PHE A 7 44.21 20.43 -14.02
C PHE A 7 43.09 20.71 -15.06
N ASP A 8 43.58 20.97 -16.18
CA ASP A 8 43.20 20.96 -17.58
C ASP A 8 41.77 20.53 -17.96
N GLN A 9 41.18 21.37 -18.80
CA GLN A 9 40.04 21.11 -19.69
C GLN A 9 40.41 20.19 -20.84
N PRO A 10 39.55 19.29 -21.32
CA PRO A 10 39.72 18.58 -22.57
C PRO A 10 39.30 19.46 -23.77
N PRO A 11 39.90 19.23 -24.97
CA PRO A 11 39.67 20.04 -26.16
C PRO A 11 38.33 19.74 -26.86
N PRO A 12 37.79 20.70 -27.65
CA PRO A 12 36.55 20.53 -28.40
C PRO A 12 36.71 19.64 -29.65
N PRO A 13 35.62 18.98 -30.09
CA PRO A 13 35.64 18.16 -31.29
C PRO A 13 35.62 19.01 -32.59
N PRO A 14 36.14 18.48 -33.72
CA PRO A 14 36.25 19.23 -34.98
C PRO A 14 34.96 19.28 -35.78
N GLU A 15 34.76 20.44 -36.42
CA GLU A 15 33.73 20.73 -37.41
C GLU A 15 33.97 20.01 -38.74
N GLY A 16 32.86 19.65 -39.38
CA GLY A 16 32.83 19.61 -40.86
C GLY A 16 32.55 18.23 -41.46
N PHE A 17 31.40 18.09 -42.08
CA PHE A 17 31.26 17.86 -43.51
C PHE A 17 29.81 17.90 -43.97
N ASP A 18 29.52 18.86 -44.82
CA ASP A 18 28.34 18.99 -45.69
C ASP A 18 28.33 17.97 -46.84
N LEU A 19 27.16 17.92 -47.49
CA LEU A 19 26.81 17.44 -48.84
C LEU A 19 26.18 16.03 -48.89
N LEU A 20 25.01 15.83 -49.49
CA LEU A 20 24.37 16.26 -50.73
C LEU A 20 22.92 15.72 -50.76
N SER A 21 21.98 16.55 -51.06
CA SER A 21 20.89 16.56 -52.01
C SER A 21 20.73 15.32 -52.92
N GLY A 22 19.51 14.92 -53.10
CA GLY A 22 19.04 13.99 -54.12
C GLY A 22 17.54 13.85 -54.19
N GLU A 23 16.92 14.64 -55.04
CA GLU A 23 15.55 14.57 -55.55
C GLU A 23 15.31 13.22 -56.26
N SER A 24 14.13 12.71 -56.26
CA SER A 24 13.15 12.68 -57.35
C SER A 24 12.13 11.54 -57.28
N ASP A 25 10.94 11.93 -57.46
CA ASP A 25 9.90 11.54 -58.39
C ASP A 25 9.16 10.21 -58.32
N ASN A 26 7.88 10.44 -58.11
CA ASN A 26 6.72 9.94 -58.90
C ASN A 26 6.63 8.45 -59.32
N PHE A 27 5.50 7.86 -59.04
CA PHE A 27 4.51 7.42 -60.03
C PHE A 27 3.33 6.66 -59.41
N LEU A 28 2.15 7.26 -59.54
CA LEU A 28 0.88 6.79 -60.14
C LEU A 28 0.32 5.39 -59.78
N ALA A 29 -0.85 5.44 -59.17
CA ALA A 29 -2.16 4.97 -59.72
C ALA A 29 -2.39 3.46 -59.92
N GLY A 30 -3.51 3.02 -59.48
CA GLY A 30 -4.12 1.78 -59.93
C GLY A 30 -5.32 1.37 -59.05
N ASP A 31 -6.46 1.72 -59.59
CA ASP A 31 -7.83 1.39 -59.28
C ASP A 31 -8.20 -0.10 -59.05
N GLN A 32 -9.39 -0.23 -58.56
CA GLN A 32 -10.46 -1.22 -58.76
C GLN A 32 -10.69 -2.24 -57.60
N GLU A 33 -11.78 -1.95 -56.88
CA GLU A 33 -13.13 -2.57 -57.05
C GLU A 33 -13.19 -4.08 -56.87
N SER A 34 -13.92 -4.53 -55.92
CA SER A 34 -15.29 -5.03 -55.98
C SER A 34 -15.58 -6.07 -54.89
N SER A 35 -16.60 -5.79 -54.20
CA SER A 35 -17.85 -6.47 -54.06
C SER A 35 -18.02 -7.68 -53.14
N SER A 36 -18.95 -7.47 -52.22
CA SER A 36 -20.05 -8.38 -51.80
C SER A 36 -19.67 -9.60 -51.02
N SER A 37 -20.34 -9.94 -49.96
CA SER A 37 -21.76 -9.99 -49.58
C SER A 37 -21.89 -10.58 -48.21
N GLN A 38 -22.79 -9.97 -47.36
CA GLN A 38 -23.80 -10.62 -46.56
C GLN A 38 -23.52 -11.90 -45.75
N GLN A 39 -23.61 -11.81 -44.43
CA GLN A 39 -24.77 -12.33 -43.68
C GLN A 39 -24.56 -12.22 -42.17
N LEU A 40 -25.46 -11.51 -41.51
CA LEU A 40 -25.84 -11.72 -40.11
C LEU A 40 -26.67 -13.02 -40.00
N PRO A 41 -26.79 -13.70 -38.86
CA PRO A 41 -27.48 -13.16 -37.73
C PRO A 41 -26.99 -13.60 -36.29
N ASN A 42 -27.38 -12.80 -35.30
CA ASN A 42 -27.87 -13.15 -33.95
C ASN A 42 -27.09 -14.13 -33.09
N GLU A 43 -26.90 -13.98 -31.84
CA GLU A 43 -27.63 -13.40 -30.69
C GLU A 43 -26.77 -13.53 -29.42
N GLU A 44 -27.03 -12.68 -28.46
CA GLU A 44 -26.76 -12.83 -27.04
C GLU A 44 -25.28 -12.97 -26.57
N SER A 45 -24.74 -11.91 -26.05
CA SER A 45 -23.70 -11.97 -25.06
C SER A 45 -23.84 -10.83 -24.07
N THR A 46 -23.95 -11.24 -22.87
CA THR A 46 -23.87 -10.55 -21.60
C THR A 46 -22.59 -9.72 -21.45
N ASP A 47 -22.75 -8.59 -20.79
CA ASP A 47 -21.72 -7.62 -20.45
C ASP A 47 -20.50 -8.22 -19.71
N GLU A 48 -19.41 -8.37 -20.41
CA GLU A 48 -18.06 -8.57 -19.85
C GLU A 48 -17.04 -7.50 -20.30
N SER A 49 -17.51 -6.36 -20.81
CA SER A 49 -16.67 -5.45 -21.59
C SER A 49 -15.96 -4.31 -20.85
N THR A 50 -16.12 -4.19 -19.54
CA THR A 50 -15.54 -3.03 -18.81
C THR A 50 -14.13 -3.26 -18.27
N ILE A 51 -13.74 -4.49 -18.01
CA ILE A 51 -12.41 -4.79 -17.48
C ILE A 51 -11.36 -4.83 -18.61
N ASP A 52 -11.72 -5.39 -19.75
CA ASP A 52 -10.84 -5.43 -20.92
C ASP A 52 -10.57 -4.05 -21.52
N SER A 53 -11.52 -3.10 -21.41
CA SER A 53 -11.31 -1.74 -21.90
C SER A 53 -10.29 -0.95 -21.08
N LEU A 54 -10.14 -1.27 -19.77
CA LEU A 54 -9.14 -0.63 -18.89
C LEU A 54 -7.72 -1.15 -19.17
N ALA A 55 -7.59 -2.45 -19.39
CA ALA A 55 -6.32 -3.05 -19.76
C ALA A 55 -5.86 -2.58 -21.15
N GLU A 56 -6.80 -2.42 -22.08
CA GLU A 56 -6.52 -1.95 -23.44
C GLU A 56 -6.18 -0.44 -23.46
N SER A 57 -6.86 0.37 -22.65
CA SER A 57 -6.54 1.80 -22.52
C SER A 57 -5.19 2.03 -21.83
N LEU A 58 -4.82 1.21 -20.86
CA LEU A 58 -3.50 1.24 -20.24
C LEU A 58 -2.39 0.76 -21.19
N SER A 59 -2.69 -0.24 -22.03
CA SER A 59 -1.74 -0.70 -23.04
C SER A 59 -1.48 0.36 -24.12
N LEU A 60 -2.50 1.13 -24.49
CA LEU A 60 -2.37 2.24 -25.44
C LEU A 60 -1.56 3.41 -24.84
N LEU A 61 -1.74 3.67 -23.52
CA LEU A 61 -0.95 4.68 -22.81
C LEU A 61 0.49 4.20 -22.56
N SER A 62 0.70 2.91 -22.26
CA SER A 62 2.03 2.35 -22.04
C SER A 62 2.87 2.25 -23.29
N GLY A 63 2.25 2.01 -24.44
CA GLY A 63 2.95 1.88 -25.72
C GLY A 63 3.59 3.17 -26.24
N SER A 64 3.14 4.34 -25.77
CA SER A 64 3.71 5.64 -26.17
C SER A 64 4.75 6.21 -25.21
N TRP A 65 4.91 5.57 -24.03
CA TRP A 65 5.82 6.02 -22.97
C TRP A 65 7.01 5.07 -22.74
N ASP A 66 7.05 3.93 -23.42
CA ASP A 66 8.21 3.05 -23.33
C ASP A 66 9.39 3.71 -24.04
N ASP A 67 10.39 4.04 -23.24
CA ASP A 67 11.68 4.53 -23.69
C ASP A 67 12.23 3.63 -24.81
N GLU A 68 12.42 4.20 -25.98
CA GLU A 68 13.42 3.70 -26.91
C GLU A 68 14.81 3.89 -26.26
N THR A 69 15.17 3.01 -25.35
CA THR A 69 16.58 2.79 -25.09
C THR A 69 17.17 2.20 -26.36
N PRO A 70 18.13 2.84 -26.99
CA PRO A 70 18.80 2.24 -28.14
C PRO A 70 19.50 0.98 -27.68
N ASN A 71 19.00 -0.18 -28.10
CA ASN A 71 19.69 -1.45 -28.01
C ASN A 71 20.97 -1.33 -28.82
N ASN A 72 22.04 -0.84 -28.22
CA ASN A 72 23.38 -1.11 -28.64
C ASN A 72 23.77 -2.48 -28.02
N GLU A 73 23.25 -3.54 -28.61
CA GLU A 73 23.89 -4.85 -28.56
C GLU A 73 25.17 -4.74 -29.41
N ALA A 74 26.21 -4.15 -28.83
CA ALA A 74 27.56 -4.44 -29.26
C ALA A 74 27.85 -5.83 -28.69
N GLU A 75 27.85 -6.84 -29.55
CA GLU A 75 28.49 -8.14 -29.29
C GLU A 75 29.95 -7.86 -28.91
N VAL A 76 30.23 -7.82 -27.62
CA VAL A 76 31.57 -7.91 -27.09
C VAL A 76 31.99 -9.37 -27.20
N SER A 77 32.58 -9.76 -28.31
CA SER A 77 33.31 -11.01 -28.46
C SER A 77 34.52 -10.92 -27.53
N TRP A 78 34.47 -11.71 -26.46
CA TRP A 78 35.64 -11.97 -25.62
C TRP A 78 36.63 -12.81 -26.40
N PRO A 79 37.93 -12.44 -26.47
CA PRO A 79 38.92 -13.29 -27.05
C PRO A 79 39.11 -14.51 -26.15
N GLU A 80 39.16 -15.72 -26.74
CA GLU A 80 39.53 -16.94 -26.07
C GLU A 80 40.93 -16.81 -25.44
N PRO A 81 41.14 -17.20 -24.15
CA PRO A 81 42.45 -17.13 -23.56
C PRO A 81 43.36 -18.20 -24.15
N ASN A 82 44.49 -17.76 -24.70
CA ASN A 82 45.58 -18.63 -25.06
C ASN A 82 46.06 -19.44 -23.86
N THR A 83 46.00 -20.75 -23.99
CA THR A 83 46.55 -21.72 -23.06
C THR A 83 48.08 -21.81 -23.20
N GLU A 84 48.82 -20.89 -22.64
CA GLU A 84 50.23 -21.07 -22.26
C GLU A 84 50.56 -20.01 -21.20
N ASP A 85 50.93 -20.53 -20.00
CA ASP A 85 51.28 -19.87 -18.76
C ASP A 85 50.18 -19.85 -17.66
N ALA A 86 49.94 -21.01 -17.05
CA ALA A 86 49.30 -21.14 -15.77
C ALA A 86 50.35 -21.21 -14.65
N PRO A 87 50.36 -20.31 -13.69
CA PRO A 87 51.15 -20.46 -12.48
C PRO A 87 50.65 -21.62 -11.60
N ALA A 88 51.56 -22.26 -10.92
CA ALA A 88 51.31 -23.46 -10.12
C ALA A 88 50.25 -23.30 -9.04
N ALA A 89 49.44 -24.33 -8.83
CA ALA A 89 48.26 -24.44 -7.98
C ALA A 89 48.44 -24.15 -6.47
N SER A 90 49.56 -23.61 -6.02
CA SER A 90 49.81 -23.30 -4.62
C SER A 90 49.62 -21.84 -4.23
N GLU A 91 49.38 -20.92 -5.18
CA GLU A 91 49.18 -19.51 -4.89
C GLU A 91 47.71 -19.10 -4.96
N LEU A 92 46.80 -20.00 -5.40
CA LEU A 92 45.37 -19.72 -5.51
C LEU A 92 44.62 -19.97 -4.20
N ASP A 93 45.13 -20.87 -3.33
CA ASP A 93 44.47 -21.18 -2.05
C ASP A 93 44.62 -20.06 -1.00
N ASP A 94 45.73 -19.28 -1.06
CA ASP A 94 45.94 -18.14 -0.15
C ASP A 94 45.18 -16.88 -0.56
N ALA A 95 44.76 -16.75 -1.82
CA ALA A 95 43.97 -15.63 -2.29
C ALA A 95 42.45 -15.78 -1.99
N ILE A 96 41.97 -17.02 -1.84
CA ILE A 96 40.55 -17.30 -1.53
C ILE A 96 40.28 -17.13 -0.04
N ALA A 97 41.29 -17.34 0.81
CA ALA A 97 41.18 -17.16 2.26
C ALA A 97 41.04 -15.69 2.73
N SER A 98 41.29 -14.71 1.85
CA SER A 98 41.22 -13.28 2.20
C SER A 98 39.91 -12.60 1.73
N PHE A 99 39.02 -13.31 1.04
CA PHE A 99 37.73 -12.75 0.57
C PHE A 99 36.50 -13.10 1.42
N ASP A 100 36.68 -13.78 2.52
CA ASP A 100 35.61 -14.35 3.36
C ASP A 100 35.19 -13.41 4.51
N LEU A 101 35.36 -12.11 4.35
CA LEU A 101 35.04 -11.14 5.40
C LEU A 101 34.02 -10.04 5.01
N VAL A 102 33.27 -10.17 3.92
CA VAL A 102 32.13 -9.28 3.63
C VAL A 102 31.04 -10.05 2.89
N SER A 103 30.30 -10.88 3.58
CA SER A 103 28.96 -11.32 3.20
C SER A 103 28.28 -12.09 4.35
N GLU A 104 28.19 -11.49 5.53
CA GLU A 104 27.17 -11.90 6.49
C GLU A 104 25.88 -11.18 6.16
N THR A 105 25.24 -11.58 5.08
CA THR A 105 23.80 -11.42 4.90
C THR A 105 23.31 -12.53 3.97
N THR A 106 22.55 -13.44 4.56
CA THR A 106 21.57 -14.29 3.90
C THR A 106 22.13 -15.35 2.92
N ASN A 107 22.77 -16.36 3.44
CA ASN A 107 22.63 -17.72 2.94
C ASN A 107 22.95 -18.67 4.09
N GLN A 108 21.98 -18.92 4.97
CA GLN A 108 22.00 -20.15 5.74
C GLN A 108 21.81 -21.28 4.72
N GLN A 109 22.93 -21.73 4.13
CA GLN A 109 22.96 -23.06 3.55
C GLN A 109 22.49 -24.00 4.62
N ILE A 110 21.36 -24.64 4.37
CA ILE A 110 20.92 -25.83 5.10
C ILE A 110 22.09 -26.82 5.01
N ALA A 111 22.90 -26.86 6.07
CA ALA A 111 23.84 -27.95 6.20
C ALA A 111 22.97 -29.21 6.26
N GLU A 112 22.99 -30.03 5.24
CA GLU A 112 22.46 -31.38 5.32
C GLU A 112 23.05 -32.02 6.57
N SER A 113 22.31 -31.95 7.66
CA SER A 113 22.67 -32.69 8.86
C SER A 113 22.50 -34.15 8.49
N ALA A 114 23.62 -34.83 8.29
CA ALA A 114 23.64 -36.27 8.18
C ALA A 114 22.77 -36.85 9.30
N PRO A 115 21.92 -37.84 9.03
CA PRO A 115 21.07 -38.46 10.04
C PRO A 115 21.94 -38.75 11.26
N SER A 116 21.56 -38.22 12.41
CA SER A 116 22.30 -38.35 13.66
C SER A 116 22.56 -39.84 13.92
N LYS A 117 23.82 -40.27 13.85
CA LYS A 117 24.17 -41.66 14.18
C LYS A 117 23.69 -41.89 15.61
N PRO A 118 22.90 -42.96 15.88
CA PRO A 118 22.46 -43.25 17.23
C PRO A 118 23.73 -43.41 18.12
N SER A 119 23.65 -42.88 19.33
CA SER A 119 24.73 -43.04 20.29
C SER A 119 25.01 -44.53 20.46
N PRO A 120 26.28 -44.94 20.44
CA PRO A 120 26.63 -46.38 20.56
C PRO A 120 26.16 -47.01 21.87
N PHE A 121 25.68 -46.24 22.83
CA PHE A 121 25.24 -46.68 24.16
C PHE A 121 23.72 -46.70 24.34
N LEU A 122 22.95 -46.18 23.37
CA LEU A 122 21.50 -46.17 23.42
C LEU A 122 20.91 -47.08 22.36
N ARG A 123 19.92 -47.86 22.75
CA ARG A 123 19.16 -48.76 21.85
C ARG A 123 17.92 -48.04 21.33
N SER A 124 17.40 -48.49 20.19
CA SER A 124 16.16 -47.94 19.65
C SER A 124 14.98 -48.18 20.62
N SER A 125 14.02 -47.25 20.64
CA SER A 125 12.84 -47.39 21.51
C SER A 125 12.07 -48.68 21.23
N SER A 126 11.97 -49.13 19.97
CA SER A 126 11.31 -50.37 19.56
C SER A 126 12.01 -51.62 20.08
N GLU A 127 13.35 -51.62 20.08
CA GLU A 127 14.13 -52.73 20.67
C GLU A 127 13.94 -52.78 22.19
N VAL A 128 14.05 -51.66 22.88
CA VAL A 128 13.86 -51.56 24.32
C VAL A 128 12.46 -51.97 24.73
N ASP A 129 11.42 -51.59 23.98
CA ASP A 129 10.04 -51.94 24.25
C ASP A 129 9.76 -53.44 24.12
N SER A 130 10.52 -54.17 23.30
CA SER A 130 10.41 -55.62 23.14
C SER A 130 10.91 -56.44 24.35
N ILE A 131 11.77 -55.81 25.20
CA ILE A 131 12.39 -56.51 26.34
C ILE A 131 11.47 -56.42 27.56
N PRO A 132 11.08 -57.55 28.19
CA PRO A 132 10.16 -57.51 29.35
C PRO A 132 10.85 -56.97 30.62
N GLY A 133 10.12 -56.20 31.40
CA GLY A 133 10.55 -55.59 32.68
C GLY A 133 10.36 -54.06 32.66
N ASP A 134 10.38 -53.45 33.86
CA ASP A 134 10.31 -51.98 34.03
C ASP A 134 11.59 -51.30 33.47
N LYS A 135 11.47 -50.05 33.06
CA LYS A 135 12.55 -49.24 32.48
C LYS A 135 12.57 -47.85 33.08
N LEU A 136 13.68 -47.14 32.94
CA LEU A 136 13.75 -45.73 33.18
C LEU A 136 13.38 -45.01 31.90
N HIS A 137 12.32 -44.21 31.88
CA HIS A 137 11.97 -43.36 30.74
C HIS A 137 12.66 -42.00 30.86
N ALA A 138 13.33 -41.58 29.80
CA ALA A 138 13.90 -40.26 29.66
C ALA A 138 13.37 -39.62 28.35
N THR A 139 12.74 -38.49 28.48
CA THR A 139 12.12 -37.79 27.34
C THR A 139 12.64 -36.37 27.29
N LEU A 140 13.11 -35.91 26.10
CA LEU A 140 13.25 -34.51 25.77
C LEU A 140 12.02 -34.10 25.02
N ASN A 141 11.36 -33.07 25.53
CA ASN A 141 10.16 -32.48 24.92
C ASN A 141 10.38 -30.98 24.74
N GLU A 142 10.29 -30.48 23.51
CA GLU A 142 10.43 -29.05 23.21
C GLU A 142 9.15 -28.52 22.58
N VAL A 143 8.75 -27.30 22.99
CA VAL A 143 7.60 -26.58 22.44
C VAL A 143 8.12 -25.29 21.82
N GLU A 144 7.99 -25.18 20.50
CA GLU A 144 8.34 -23.98 19.75
C GLU A 144 7.15 -23.04 19.65
N SER A 145 7.39 -21.74 19.90
CA SER A 145 6.49 -20.65 19.55
C SER A 145 7.23 -19.65 18.70
N ALA A 146 6.84 -19.49 17.42
CA ALA A 146 7.53 -18.62 16.49
C ALA A 146 6.58 -17.67 15.78
N VAL A 147 7.01 -16.43 15.59
CA VAL A 147 6.38 -15.44 14.72
C VAL A 147 7.30 -15.18 13.53
N LEU A 148 6.81 -15.42 12.33
CA LEU A 148 7.54 -15.20 11.08
C LEU A 148 7.01 -13.95 10.37
N ASN A 149 7.83 -13.35 9.53
CA ASN A 149 7.37 -12.41 8.52
C ASN A 149 6.70 -13.19 7.37
N PRO A 150 5.91 -12.54 6.49
CA PRO A 150 5.25 -13.20 5.36
C PRO A 150 6.19 -13.97 4.42
N ASP A 151 7.45 -13.55 4.32
CA ASP A 151 8.51 -14.22 3.56
C ASP A 151 9.08 -15.50 4.24
N GLY A 152 8.59 -15.83 5.44
CA GLY A 152 9.06 -16.95 6.23
C GLY A 152 10.34 -16.67 7.05
N SER A 153 10.85 -15.44 7.11
CA SER A 153 11.97 -15.08 7.99
C SER A 153 11.52 -14.99 9.45
N ILE A 154 12.38 -15.42 10.40
CA ILE A 154 12.04 -15.37 11.83
C ILE A 154 12.02 -13.92 12.32
N ARG A 155 10.91 -13.52 12.93
CA ARG A 155 10.81 -12.26 13.67
C ARG A 155 11.03 -12.47 15.17
N LYS A 156 10.44 -13.52 15.72
CA LYS A 156 10.58 -13.91 17.13
C LYS A 156 10.45 -15.42 17.24
N GLN A 157 11.24 -16.03 18.09
CA GLN A 157 11.16 -17.46 18.40
C GLN A 157 11.44 -17.66 19.90
N SER A 158 10.70 -18.55 20.54
CA SER A 158 10.97 -19.09 21.88
C SER A 158 10.79 -20.59 21.84
N ILE A 159 11.64 -21.29 22.52
CA ILE A 159 11.59 -22.74 22.64
C ILE A 159 11.69 -23.07 24.12
N ASP A 160 10.61 -23.63 24.64
CA ASP A 160 10.53 -24.12 26.03
C ASP A 160 10.75 -25.63 26.02
N GLY A 161 11.74 -26.10 26.74
CA GLY A 161 12.15 -27.48 26.77
C GLY A 161 11.98 -28.13 28.14
N GLU A 162 11.71 -29.43 28.14
CA GLU A 162 11.56 -30.24 29.33
C GLU A 162 12.35 -31.53 29.18
N LEU A 163 13.25 -31.81 30.14
CA LEU A 163 13.83 -33.13 30.33
C LEU A 163 12.98 -33.86 31.39
N ILE A 164 12.24 -34.88 30.95
CA ILE A 164 11.34 -35.64 31.79
C ILE A 164 11.97 -37.00 32.09
N LEU A 165 12.22 -37.27 33.37
CA LEU A 165 12.70 -38.54 33.86
C LEU A 165 11.59 -39.24 34.66
N LYS A 166 11.21 -40.45 34.23
CA LYS A 166 10.09 -41.19 34.87
C LYS A 166 10.50 -42.60 35.25
N ASN A 167 10.32 -42.92 36.50
CA ASN A 167 10.40 -44.28 37.02
C ASN A 167 9.11 -45.04 36.71
N THR A 168 9.17 -46.06 35.85
CA THR A 168 7.96 -46.82 35.47
C THR A 168 7.65 -47.93 36.44
N SER A 169 8.57 -48.28 37.37
CA SER A 169 8.34 -49.30 38.35
C SER A 169 7.33 -48.87 39.41
N LYS A 170 6.43 -49.77 39.79
CA LYS A 170 5.46 -49.60 40.89
C LYS A 170 6.03 -49.99 42.24
N LYS A 171 7.22 -50.63 42.28
CA LYS A 171 7.73 -51.27 43.50
C LYS A 171 9.12 -50.79 43.88
N HIS A 172 9.97 -50.46 42.92
CA HIS A 172 11.39 -50.24 43.16
C HIS A 172 11.81 -48.83 42.75
N ARG A 173 12.70 -48.23 43.54
CA ARG A 173 13.35 -46.97 43.24
C ARG A 173 14.43 -47.11 42.19
N ALA A 174 14.67 -46.08 41.43
CA ALA A 174 15.86 -45.85 40.66
C ALA A 174 16.73 -44.79 41.37
N TRP A 175 18.04 -44.97 41.42
CA TRP A 175 18.94 -43.98 42.05
C TRP A 175 20.22 -43.82 41.20
N ASP A 176 21.00 -42.79 41.56
CA ASP A 176 22.19 -42.37 40.85
C ASP A 176 21.94 -42.24 39.36
N ILE A 177 20.90 -41.47 39.00
CA ILE A 177 20.49 -41.28 37.63
C ILE A 177 21.36 -40.19 37.04
N GLU A 178 22.09 -40.54 35.98
CA GLU A 178 22.95 -39.62 35.21
C GLU A 178 22.46 -39.58 33.76
N VAL A 179 22.11 -38.39 33.29
CA VAL A 179 21.70 -38.12 31.90
C VAL A 179 22.80 -37.32 31.24
N HIS A 180 23.39 -37.89 30.22
CA HIS A 180 24.36 -37.19 29.38
C HIS A 180 23.69 -36.75 28.10
N LEU A 181 23.74 -35.46 27.83
CA LEU A 181 23.17 -34.82 26.64
C LEU A 181 24.31 -34.38 25.72
N ASP A 182 24.05 -34.43 24.42
CA ASP A 182 24.92 -33.92 23.37
C ASP A 182 24.21 -32.82 22.61
N SER A 183 24.98 -31.93 21.95
CA SER A 183 24.46 -30.81 21.14
C SER A 183 23.58 -29.86 21.93
N ILE A 184 23.99 -29.53 23.17
CA ILE A 184 23.26 -28.63 24.07
C ILE A 184 23.66 -27.16 23.95
N GLU A 185 24.50 -26.79 22.97
CA GLU A 185 25.06 -25.46 22.80
C GLU A 185 23.98 -24.39 22.58
N SER A 186 22.82 -24.81 22.07
CA SER A 186 21.65 -23.96 21.83
C SER A 186 20.67 -23.93 23.01
N THR A 187 21.00 -24.55 24.13
CA THR A 187 20.15 -24.62 25.32
C THR A 187 20.81 -23.92 26.51
N ASP A 188 20.04 -23.58 27.51
CA ASP A 188 20.53 -23.04 28.79
C ASP A 188 20.91 -24.11 29.80
N PHE A 189 21.07 -25.38 29.40
CA PHE A 189 21.67 -26.39 30.22
C PHE A 189 23.12 -25.96 30.56
N GLY A 190 23.39 -25.74 31.84
CA GLY A 190 24.75 -25.36 32.29
C GLY A 190 25.81 -26.40 32.02
N ASP A 191 25.45 -27.66 32.14
CA ASP A 191 26.34 -28.82 32.02
C ASP A 191 25.76 -29.90 31.09
N LYS A 192 26.64 -30.62 30.36
CA LYS A 192 26.25 -31.76 29.53
C LYS A 192 25.73 -32.95 30.34
N ILE A 193 25.86 -32.93 31.66
CA ILE A 193 25.46 -34.00 32.56
C ILE A 193 24.41 -33.45 33.54
N SER A 194 23.23 -34.04 33.51
CA SER A 194 22.19 -33.77 34.51
C SER A 194 22.13 -34.98 35.45
N THR A 195 22.16 -34.73 36.76
CA THR A 195 22.14 -35.80 37.78
C THR A 195 20.89 -35.71 38.66
N VAL A 196 20.25 -36.87 38.89
CA VAL A 196 19.12 -36.99 39.80
C VAL A 196 19.42 -38.09 40.78
N LYS A 197 19.39 -37.75 42.07
CA LYS A 197 19.84 -38.66 43.15
C LYS A 197 18.98 -39.91 43.20
N GLU A 198 17.67 -39.77 43.17
CA GLU A 198 16.71 -40.86 43.22
C GLU A 198 15.35 -40.50 42.65
N LEU A 199 14.64 -41.51 42.15
CA LEU A 199 13.22 -41.45 41.82
C LEU A 199 12.44 -42.56 42.52
N ASP A 200 11.45 -42.19 43.27
CA ASP A 200 10.52 -43.10 43.92
C ASP A 200 9.70 -43.95 42.91
N PRO A 201 9.04 -45.04 43.29
CA PRO A 201 8.16 -45.77 42.42
C PRO A 201 7.09 -44.88 41.79
N THR A 202 6.97 -44.90 40.44
CA THR A 202 6.03 -44.10 39.65
C THR A 202 6.34 -42.60 39.65
N GLU A 203 7.41 -42.14 40.25
CA GLU A 203 7.80 -40.73 40.28
C GLU A 203 8.25 -40.24 38.93
N GLU A 204 7.92 -39.00 38.64
CA GLU A 204 8.34 -38.24 37.45
C GLU A 204 9.01 -36.94 37.90
N LYS A 205 10.16 -36.66 37.33
CA LYS A 205 10.90 -35.43 37.57
C LYS A 205 11.08 -34.71 36.27
N VAL A 206 10.66 -33.44 36.25
CA VAL A 206 10.79 -32.54 35.11
C VAL A 206 11.89 -31.50 35.40
N ILE A 207 12.81 -31.34 34.48
CA ILE A 207 13.84 -30.30 34.47
C ILE A 207 13.54 -29.42 33.25
N GLN A 208 13.15 -28.18 33.53
CA GLN A 208 12.82 -27.20 32.48
C GLN A 208 14.11 -26.52 31.99
N TYR A 209 14.13 -26.18 30.71
CA TYR A 209 15.17 -25.42 30.08
C TYR A 209 14.62 -24.58 28.97
N THR A 210 15.37 -23.55 28.53
CA THR A 210 15.05 -22.77 27.36
C THR A 210 16.06 -23.06 26.26
N ALA A 211 15.64 -22.94 25.02
CA ALA A 211 16.50 -23.22 23.90
C ALA A 211 16.31 -22.20 22.77
N SER A 212 17.29 -22.18 21.88
CA SER A 212 17.21 -21.57 20.57
C SER A 212 17.46 -22.66 19.51
N GLY A 213 16.93 -22.48 18.31
CA GLY A 213 17.07 -23.51 17.30
C GLY A 213 16.83 -23.01 15.88
N SER A 214 17.07 -23.92 14.93
CA SER A 214 16.70 -23.67 13.53
C SER A 214 15.20 -23.94 13.33
N LYS A 215 14.62 -23.25 12.35
CA LYS A 215 13.23 -23.49 11.94
C LYS A 215 12.98 -24.96 11.64
N MET A 216 11.95 -25.53 12.21
CA MET A 216 11.44 -26.83 11.83
C MET A 216 10.48 -26.73 10.66
N LEU A 217 9.55 -25.77 10.73
CA LEU A 217 8.56 -25.47 9.72
C LEU A 217 8.71 -24.03 9.26
N ILE A 218 8.65 -23.78 7.96
CA ILE A 218 8.60 -22.46 7.37
C ILE A 218 7.19 -22.29 6.82
N LEU A 219 6.52 -21.23 7.26
CA LEU A 219 5.24 -20.79 6.75
C LEU A 219 5.47 -19.47 6.00
N ARG A 220 4.94 -19.36 4.77
CA ARG A 220 4.96 -18.14 3.96
C ARG A 220 3.56 -17.82 3.47
N GLU A 221 3.24 -16.55 3.37
CA GLU A 221 2.00 -16.08 2.76
C GLU A 221 2.31 -14.96 1.78
N THR A 222 1.80 -15.12 0.57
CA THR A 222 1.81 -14.07 -0.45
C THR A 222 0.39 -13.67 -0.75
N ILE A 223 0.09 -12.39 -0.59
CA ILE A 223 -1.18 -11.78 -1.02
C ILE A 223 -0.85 -10.93 -2.23
N ASP A 224 -1.62 -11.09 -3.29
CA ASP A 224 -1.50 -10.32 -4.52
C ASP A 224 -2.86 -9.74 -4.90
N THR A 225 -2.94 -8.43 -4.93
CA THR A 225 -4.18 -7.71 -5.26
C THR A 225 -4.40 -7.53 -6.77
N ASP A 226 -3.44 -7.96 -7.60
CA ASP A 226 -3.57 -8.02 -9.07
C ASP A 226 -2.91 -9.29 -9.63
N PRO A 227 -3.48 -10.48 -9.35
CA PRO A 227 -2.88 -11.74 -9.78
C PRO A 227 -2.84 -11.91 -11.30
N SER A 228 -3.60 -11.09 -12.05
CA SER A 228 -3.68 -11.17 -13.50
C SER A 228 -2.40 -10.71 -14.20
N ASN A 229 -1.62 -9.81 -13.60
CA ASN A 229 -0.42 -9.25 -14.22
C ASN A 229 0.80 -10.17 -14.19
N GLY A 230 0.81 -11.18 -13.29
CA GLY A 230 1.88 -12.18 -13.19
C GLY A 230 3.29 -11.63 -12.85
N LYS A 231 3.35 -10.42 -12.25
CA LYS A 231 4.59 -9.75 -11.85
C LYS A 231 4.73 -9.72 -10.32
N GLU A 232 5.37 -8.70 -9.78
CA GLU A 232 5.52 -8.54 -8.34
C GLU A 232 4.16 -8.37 -7.66
N PRO A 233 3.89 -9.08 -6.55
CA PRO A 233 2.62 -8.98 -5.84
C PRO A 233 2.43 -7.59 -5.25
N SER A 234 1.23 -7.06 -5.33
CA SER A 234 0.82 -5.78 -4.75
C SER A 234 -0.06 -6.01 -3.51
N LEU A 235 -0.06 -5.04 -2.58
CA LEU A 235 -0.92 -5.02 -1.40
C LEU A 235 -1.92 -3.84 -1.42
N SER A 236 -2.08 -3.17 -2.56
CA SER A 236 -3.00 -2.05 -2.73
C SER A 236 -4.27 -2.49 -3.47
N LEU A 237 -5.42 -2.01 -3.01
CA LEU A 237 -6.74 -2.23 -3.60
C LEU A 237 -7.30 -0.90 -4.08
N VAL A 238 -8.14 -0.92 -5.09
CA VAL A 238 -8.86 0.27 -5.56
C VAL A 238 -10.14 0.43 -4.74
N HIS A 239 -10.44 1.65 -4.28
CA HIS A 239 -11.74 1.94 -3.67
C HIS A 239 -12.85 1.84 -4.73
N SER A 240 -13.71 0.83 -4.62
CA SER A 240 -14.75 0.49 -5.59
C SER A 240 -15.92 -0.21 -4.91
N ASP A 241 -17.13 0.05 -5.38
CA ASP A 241 -18.34 -0.65 -4.93
C ASP A 241 -18.40 -2.11 -5.41
N ARG A 242 -17.53 -2.51 -6.32
CA ARG A 242 -17.46 -3.88 -6.84
C ARG A 242 -16.41 -4.69 -6.10
N PRO A 243 -16.69 -5.95 -5.74
CA PRO A 243 -15.69 -6.84 -5.22
C PRO A 243 -14.49 -6.97 -6.17
N GLN A 244 -13.30 -7.10 -5.60
CA GLN A 244 -12.05 -7.29 -6.32
C GLN A 244 -11.50 -8.67 -6.00
N GLU A 245 -11.11 -9.42 -7.02
CA GLU A 245 -10.47 -10.72 -6.86
C GLU A 245 -8.98 -10.53 -6.55
N ILE A 246 -8.52 -11.17 -5.48
CA ILE A 246 -7.12 -11.21 -5.07
C ILE A 246 -6.61 -12.64 -5.01
N GLY A 247 -5.32 -12.82 -5.19
CA GLY A 247 -4.62 -14.09 -5.00
C GLY A 247 -4.09 -14.22 -3.58
N LEU A 248 -4.47 -15.28 -2.88
CA LEU A 248 -3.90 -15.67 -1.59
C LEU A 248 -3.13 -16.98 -1.77
N ASN A 249 -1.84 -16.98 -1.53
CA ASN A 249 -1.01 -18.19 -1.62
C ASN A 249 -0.30 -18.45 -0.29
N ILE A 250 -0.54 -19.64 0.30
CA ILE A 250 0.07 -20.11 1.53
C ILE A 250 1.02 -21.25 1.17
N GLU A 251 2.29 -21.11 1.51
CA GLU A 251 3.33 -22.13 1.33
C GLU A 251 3.81 -22.63 2.68
N VAL A 252 3.88 -23.96 2.82
CA VAL A 252 4.43 -24.65 3.98
C VAL A 252 5.60 -25.51 3.53
N GLU A 253 6.73 -25.39 4.24
CA GLU A 253 7.97 -26.11 3.95
C GLU A 253 8.52 -26.77 5.21
N ASN A 254 8.85 -28.07 5.14
CA ASN A 254 9.63 -28.74 6.18
C ASN A 254 11.11 -28.43 6.01
N ALA A 255 11.63 -27.54 6.84
CA ALA A 255 13.06 -27.18 6.87
C ALA A 255 13.87 -28.02 7.88
N SER A 256 13.21 -28.96 8.56
CA SER A 256 13.85 -29.83 9.55
C SER A 256 14.53 -31.05 8.91
N PRO A 257 15.44 -31.71 9.63
CA PRO A 257 16.09 -32.96 9.16
C PRO A 257 15.23 -34.22 9.33
N VAL A 258 14.00 -34.07 9.86
CA VAL A 258 13.08 -35.20 10.13
C VAL A 258 11.70 -34.92 9.53
N PRO A 259 10.90 -35.94 9.27
CA PRO A 259 9.48 -35.72 8.89
C PRO A 259 8.73 -35.00 10.00
N LEU A 260 7.85 -34.07 9.61
CA LEU A 260 6.88 -33.46 10.50
C LEU A 260 5.54 -34.21 10.39
N PHE A 261 4.81 -34.25 11.50
CA PHE A 261 3.54 -34.93 11.62
C PHE A 261 2.47 -33.94 12.14
N ASP A 262 1.23 -34.27 11.97
CA ASP A 262 0.09 -33.47 12.42
C ASP A 262 0.19 -32.00 11.98
N VAL A 263 0.73 -31.81 10.76
CA VAL A 263 0.88 -30.46 10.22
C VAL A 263 -0.50 -29.95 9.79
N GLU A 264 -0.90 -28.86 10.41
CA GLU A 264 -2.16 -28.18 10.14
C GLU A 264 -1.90 -26.67 9.98
N VAL A 265 -2.55 -26.06 9.02
CA VAL A 265 -2.51 -24.61 8.82
C VAL A 265 -3.90 -24.05 9.03
N SER A 266 -4.02 -23.10 9.94
CA SER A 266 -5.24 -22.33 10.18
C SER A 266 -5.02 -20.89 9.73
N ARG A 267 -6.01 -20.29 9.07
CA ARG A 267 -5.95 -18.90 8.66
C ARG A 267 -7.26 -18.20 8.92
N SER A 268 -7.20 -17.09 9.66
CA SER A 268 -8.38 -16.27 9.95
C SER A 268 -8.84 -15.49 8.71
N ILE A 269 -10.15 -15.44 8.49
CA ILE A 269 -10.80 -14.77 7.36
C ILE A 269 -11.47 -13.49 7.87
N PRO A 270 -10.99 -12.30 7.48
CA PRO A 270 -11.69 -11.04 7.78
C PRO A 270 -13.07 -10.99 7.12
N GLN A 271 -14.00 -10.22 7.69
CA GLN A 271 -15.36 -10.10 7.17
C GLN A 271 -15.47 -9.53 5.74
N SER A 272 -14.46 -8.75 5.33
CA SER A 272 -14.37 -8.20 3.98
C SER A 272 -13.95 -9.22 2.91
N PHE A 273 -13.51 -10.43 3.34
CA PHE A 273 -13.03 -11.48 2.45
C PHE A 273 -14.13 -12.50 2.21
N GLN A 274 -14.35 -12.86 0.97
CA GLN A 274 -15.25 -13.92 0.56
C GLN A 274 -14.43 -15.00 -0.13
N ILE A 275 -14.43 -16.20 0.44
CA ILE A 275 -13.68 -17.35 -0.08
C ILE A 275 -14.69 -18.41 -0.47
N SER A 276 -14.53 -18.97 -1.66
CA SER A 276 -15.34 -20.08 -2.11
C SER A 276 -14.88 -21.37 -1.46
N ASP A 277 -15.83 -22.24 -1.09
CA ASP A 277 -15.54 -23.57 -0.53
C ASP A 277 -14.70 -24.42 -1.49
N ASP A 278 -13.65 -25.05 -0.97
CA ASP A 278 -12.83 -26.01 -1.71
C ASP A 278 -12.72 -27.33 -0.92
N ARG A 279 -12.36 -28.38 -1.62
CA ARG A 279 -12.10 -29.72 -1.07
C ARG A 279 -10.77 -29.83 -0.32
N PHE A 280 -9.89 -28.85 -0.43
CA PHE A 280 -8.55 -28.90 0.16
C PHE A 280 -8.49 -28.32 1.58
N PHE A 281 -9.53 -27.64 2.01
CA PHE A 281 -9.64 -27.04 3.34
C PHE A 281 -11.07 -27.12 3.86
N THR A 282 -11.23 -26.93 5.16
CA THR A 282 -12.53 -26.74 5.79
C THR A 282 -12.67 -25.28 6.23
N SER A 283 -13.86 -24.69 6.07
CA SER A 283 -14.13 -23.32 6.51
C SER A 283 -15.33 -23.29 7.45
N ASP A 284 -15.22 -22.47 8.50
CA ASP A 284 -16.33 -22.13 9.39
C ASP A 284 -16.89 -20.72 9.14
N GLY A 285 -16.36 -20.02 8.12
CA GLY A 285 -16.70 -18.64 7.77
C GLY A 285 -15.86 -17.59 8.49
N GLU A 286 -15.15 -17.93 9.57
CA GLU A 286 -14.21 -17.06 10.28
C GLU A 286 -12.75 -17.48 10.07
N SER A 287 -12.53 -18.74 9.73
CA SER A 287 -11.22 -19.31 9.45
C SER A 287 -11.30 -20.42 8.41
N ILE A 288 -10.16 -20.69 7.77
CA ILE A 288 -9.93 -21.89 6.98
C ILE A 288 -8.92 -22.78 7.71
N VAL A 289 -9.13 -24.09 7.64
CA VAL A 289 -8.23 -25.09 8.20
C VAL A 289 -7.80 -26.04 7.09
N TRP A 290 -6.48 -26.08 6.83
CA TRP A 290 -5.84 -26.92 5.84
C TRP A 290 -5.06 -28.03 6.54
N GLU A 291 -5.61 -29.23 6.56
CA GLU A 291 -4.99 -30.42 7.14
C GLU A 291 -3.96 -31.01 6.15
N ILE A 292 -2.69 -30.87 6.46
CA ILE A 292 -1.57 -31.42 5.67
C ILE A 292 -1.19 -32.81 6.15
N GLY A 293 -1.26 -33.05 7.46
CA GLY A 293 -0.88 -34.27 8.15
C GLY A 293 0.63 -34.48 8.17
N ARG A 294 1.17 -35.32 7.28
CA ARG A 294 2.61 -35.59 7.21
C ARG A 294 3.30 -34.74 6.14
N LEU A 295 4.45 -34.18 6.51
CA LEU A 295 5.33 -33.40 5.62
C LEU A 295 6.75 -33.97 5.69
N ASN A 296 7.24 -34.55 4.58
CA ASN A 296 8.57 -35.15 4.55
C ASN A 296 9.68 -34.08 4.54
N VAL A 297 10.92 -34.49 4.80
CA VAL A 297 12.09 -33.59 4.81
C VAL A 297 12.23 -32.86 3.48
N GLY A 298 12.30 -31.51 3.52
CA GLY A 298 12.41 -30.64 2.36
C GLY A 298 11.15 -30.57 1.49
N GLU A 299 10.04 -31.22 1.90
CA GLU A 299 8.77 -31.16 1.17
C GLU A 299 8.12 -29.79 1.34
N ARG A 300 7.55 -29.28 0.23
CA ARG A 300 6.77 -28.05 0.18
C ARG A 300 5.35 -28.35 -0.28
N LYS A 301 4.39 -27.70 0.32
CA LYS A 301 2.99 -27.72 -0.11
C LYS A 301 2.46 -26.30 -0.20
N ASN A 302 1.65 -26.04 -1.23
CA ASN A 302 1.06 -24.74 -1.50
C ASN A 302 -0.46 -24.89 -1.53
N LEU A 303 -1.12 -23.89 -0.98
CA LEU A 303 -2.56 -23.67 -1.09
C LEU A 303 -2.76 -22.29 -1.71
N SER A 304 -3.31 -22.25 -2.94
CA SER A 304 -3.62 -21.01 -3.65
C SER A 304 -5.13 -20.85 -3.73
N LEU A 305 -5.63 -19.71 -3.30
CA LEU A 305 -7.05 -19.39 -3.19
C LEU A 305 -7.34 -18.07 -3.88
N PRO A 306 -8.31 -18.01 -4.80
CA PRO A 306 -8.93 -16.77 -5.21
C PRO A 306 -9.84 -16.28 -4.08
N VAL A 307 -9.76 -15.01 -3.76
CA VAL A 307 -10.53 -14.36 -2.70
C VAL A 307 -11.16 -13.10 -3.25
N ASP A 308 -12.47 -12.94 -3.08
CA ASP A 308 -13.16 -11.70 -3.39
C ASP A 308 -13.15 -10.77 -2.19
N ILE A 309 -12.72 -9.52 -2.39
CA ILE A 309 -12.68 -8.49 -1.36
C ILE A 309 -13.63 -7.35 -1.67
N SER A 310 -14.47 -7.00 -0.69
CA SER A 310 -15.28 -5.78 -0.70
C SER A 310 -14.57 -4.67 0.05
N VAL A 311 -14.45 -3.48 -0.58
CA VAL A 311 -13.77 -2.31 -0.02
C VAL A 311 -14.81 -1.24 0.33
N ASP A 312 -15.24 -1.23 1.59
CA ASP A 312 -16.29 -0.31 2.06
C ASP A 312 -15.75 1.03 2.58
N SER A 313 -14.44 1.14 2.79
CA SER A 313 -13.80 2.34 3.33
C SER A 313 -12.39 2.52 2.77
N VAL A 314 -11.86 3.72 2.92
CA VAL A 314 -10.48 4.06 2.50
C VAL A 314 -9.42 3.68 3.53
N GLU A 315 -9.83 3.13 4.67
CA GLU A 315 -8.93 2.70 5.73
C GLU A 315 -8.21 1.39 5.36
N LYS A 316 -7.07 1.14 6.00
CA LYS A 316 -6.32 -0.11 5.82
C LYS A 316 -7.12 -1.32 6.27
N ILE A 317 -7.16 -2.34 5.45
CA ILE A 317 -7.83 -3.61 5.75
C ILE A 317 -6.80 -4.58 6.32
N LYS A 318 -7.11 -5.18 7.46
CA LYS A 318 -6.33 -6.28 8.01
C LYS A 318 -6.57 -7.53 7.19
N ALA A 319 -5.49 -8.18 6.77
CA ALA A 319 -5.62 -9.35 5.90
C ALA A 319 -5.93 -10.65 6.63
N GLY A 320 -5.85 -10.67 7.98
CA GLY A 320 -5.93 -11.88 8.78
C GLY A 320 -4.57 -12.52 9.03
N VAL A 321 -4.55 -13.54 9.87
CA VAL A 321 -3.33 -14.20 10.33
C VAL A 321 -3.37 -15.67 9.94
N ALA A 322 -2.27 -16.16 9.36
CA ALA A 322 -2.05 -17.59 9.15
C ALA A 322 -1.14 -18.14 10.26
N GLU A 323 -1.48 -19.31 10.79
CA GLU A 323 -0.70 -20.06 11.75
C GLU A 323 -0.58 -21.52 11.33
N ALA A 324 0.54 -22.14 11.69
CA ALA A 324 0.74 -23.57 11.44
C ALA A 324 1.17 -24.26 12.72
N THR A 325 0.68 -25.48 12.93
CA THR A 325 1.10 -26.38 14.01
C THR A 325 1.75 -27.61 13.43
N TYR A 326 2.66 -28.20 14.21
CA TYR A 326 3.34 -29.44 13.83
C TYR A 326 3.78 -30.23 15.06
N SER A 327 4.08 -31.54 14.87
CA SER A 327 4.81 -32.39 15.79
C SER A 327 5.99 -33.06 15.10
N ALA A 328 7.05 -33.40 15.86
CA ALA A 328 8.23 -34.08 15.34
C ALA A 328 8.89 -35.01 16.36
N GLU A 329 9.54 -36.04 15.86
CA GLU A 329 10.36 -36.95 16.68
C GLU A 329 11.84 -36.51 16.76
N SER A 330 12.05 -35.25 17.04
CA SER A 330 13.35 -34.57 17.17
C SER A 330 13.20 -33.34 18.04
N THR A 331 14.28 -32.77 18.56
CA THR A 331 14.32 -31.47 19.21
C THR A 331 14.56 -30.36 18.19
N VAL A 332 14.01 -29.17 18.45
CA VAL A 332 14.27 -27.94 17.68
C VAL A 332 15.72 -27.46 17.91
N SER A 333 16.20 -27.56 19.16
CA SER A 333 17.57 -27.19 19.56
C SER A 333 18.66 -28.13 19.06
N ARG A 334 18.27 -29.32 18.55
CA ARG A 334 19.16 -30.45 18.22
C ARG A 334 19.78 -31.16 19.42
N ALA A 335 19.38 -30.84 20.65
CA ALA A 335 19.79 -31.57 21.85
C ALA A 335 19.33 -33.02 21.75
N ARG A 336 20.20 -33.95 22.13
CA ARG A 336 19.94 -35.41 22.09
C ARG A 336 20.56 -36.10 23.26
N PHE A 337 20.04 -37.29 23.56
CA PHE A 337 20.67 -38.18 24.56
C PHE A 337 21.96 -38.79 24.00
N ASP A 338 23.05 -38.63 24.74
CA ASP A 338 24.29 -39.41 24.51
C ASP A 338 24.24 -40.68 25.34
N ARG A 339 23.90 -40.58 26.64
CA ARG A 339 23.87 -41.69 27.57
C ARG A 339 22.89 -41.42 28.70
N VAL A 340 22.20 -42.47 29.16
CA VAL A 340 21.40 -42.45 30.38
C VAL A 340 21.80 -43.63 31.24
N ARG A 341 22.16 -43.38 32.50
CA ARG A 341 22.53 -44.38 33.47
C ARG A 341 21.66 -44.24 34.71
N ALA A 342 21.35 -45.39 35.32
CA ALA A 342 20.66 -45.42 36.61
C ALA A 342 20.94 -46.72 37.34
N SER A 343 21.01 -46.64 38.63
CA SER A 343 21.21 -47.82 39.51
C SER A 343 19.88 -48.36 39.99
N GLY A 344 19.79 -49.69 40.09
CA GLY A 344 18.64 -50.40 40.66
C GLY A 344 19.07 -51.36 41.75
N ARG A 345 18.11 -51.94 42.46
CA ARG A 345 18.37 -52.89 43.51
C ARG A 345 19.01 -54.19 42.97
N GLN A 346 20.19 -54.49 43.43
CA GLN A 346 21.00 -55.66 42.99
C GLN A 346 21.70 -56.33 44.15
N PHE A 347 22.15 -57.55 43.95
CA PHE A 347 23.04 -58.24 44.81
C PHE A 347 24.13 -58.92 43.99
N SER A 348 25.41 -58.64 44.35
CA SER A 348 26.56 -59.24 43.67
C SER A 348 27.50 -59.84 44.67
N TYR A 349 28.02 -61.00 44.35
CA TYR A 349 29.00 -61.71 45.16
C TYR A 349 29.87 -62.59 44.31
N VAL A 350 30.94 -63.10 44.94
CA VAL A 350 31.79 -64.12 44.33
C VAL A 350 31.52 -65.46 45.07
N ASN A 351 31.07 -66.46 44.32
CA ASN A 351 30.91 -67.77 44.76
C ASN A 351 32.25 -68.47 44.61
N ALA A 352 32.88 -68.91 45.77
CA ALA A 352 34.12 -69.59 45.79
C ALA A 352 33.89 -71.02 46.32
N ILE A 353 34.18 -71.98 45.50
CA ILE A 353 34.01 -73.41 45.81
C ILE A 353 35.40 -74.05 45.80
N GLU A 354 35.84 -74.75 46.93
CA GLU A 354 37.10 -75.40 46.96
C GLU A 354 37.03 -76.69 46.13
N ASP A 355 38.09 -76.96 45.36
CA ASP A 355 38.27 -78.12 44.52
C ASP A 355 38.60 -79.40 45.40
N ASP A 356 38.57 -80.49 44.80
CA ASP A 356 39.04 -81.78 45.47
C ASP A 356 40.47 -81.67 45.98
N ARG A 357 41.24 -80.70 45.42
CA ARG A 357 42.55 -80.35 45.91
C ARG A 357 42.50 -79.21 46.93
N PRO A 358 42.89 -79.40 48.17
CA PRO A 358 42.91 -78.37 49.18
C PRO A 358 43.73 -77.17 48.75
N GLY A 359 43.20 -75.95 49.01
CA GLY A 359 43.82 -74.67 48.59
C GLY A 359 43.62 -74.25 47.19
N VAL A 360 42.80 -74.99 46.44
CA VAL A 360 42.40 -74.59 45.06
C VAL A 360 40.93 -74.19 45.03
N TRP A 361 40.66 -73.02 44.61
CA TRP A 361 39.29 -72.43 44.63
C TRP A 361 38.78 -72.13 43.22
N HIS A 362 37.57 -72.53 42.90
CA HIS A 362 36.80 -72.14 41.71
C HIS A 362 35.93 -70.96 42.02
N CYS A 363 36.27 -69.77 41.50
CA CYS A 363 35.66 -68.53 41.83
C CYS A 363 34.78 -68.08 40.66
N THR A 364 33.48 -67.82 40.87
CA THR A 364 32.49 -67.32 39.90
C THR A 364 31.89 -66.03 40.42
N CYS A 365 31.96 -64.97 39.68
CA CYS A 365 31.27 -63.71 39.98
C CYS A 365 29.78 -63.84 39.61
N VAL A 366 28.95 -63.57 40.56
CA VAL A 366 27.48 -63.63 40.43
C VAL A 366 26.88 -62.27 40.58
N PHE A 367 26.03 -61.90 39.61
CA PHE A 367 25.17 -60.68 39.70
C PHE A 367 23.70 -61.14 39.70
N GLU A 368 22.96 -60.69 40.69
CA GLU A 368 21.51 -60.93 40.81
C GLU A 368 20.79 -59.63 40.75
N ASN A 369 19.90 -59.48 39.74
CA ASN A 369 19.00 -58.34 39.64
C ASN A 369 17.84 -58.53 40.64
N LYS A 370 17.82 -57.74 41.70
CA LYS A 370 16.76 -57.78 42.74
C LYS A 370 15.72 -56.67 42.53
N SER A 371 15.64 -56.14 41.33
CA SER A 371 14.68 -55.08 40.98
C SER A 371 13.64 -55.57 39.97
N SER A 372 12.59 -54.78 39.75
CA SER A 372 11.62 -55.01 38.67
C SER A 372 12.09 -54.46 37.34
N PHE A 373 13.18 -53.76 37.33
CA PHE A 373 13.77 -53.20 36.09
C PHE A 373 14.53 -54.30 35.33
N VAL A 374 14.57 -54.11 34.02
CA VAL A 374 15.59 -54.77 33.22
C VAL A 374 16.92 -54.03 33.39
N VAL A 375 17.99 -54.73 33.53
CA VAL A 375 19.32 -54.17 33.77
C VAL A 375 20.27 -54.60 32.63
N ASP A 376 20.96 -53.64 32.02
CA ASP A 376 22.08 -53.89 31.10
C ASP A 376 23.35 -54.01 31.92
N LEU A 377 23.90 -55.25 31.92
CA LEU A 377 25.18 -55.54 32.56
C LEU A 377 26.31 -55.33 31.56
N SER A 378 27.18 -54.38 31.82
CA SER A 378 28.26 -53.95 30.91
C SER A 378 29.67 -54.47 31.31
N GLY A 379 29.91 -54.80 32.55
CA GLY A 379 31.21 -55.24 32.98
C GLY A 379 31.28 -55.77 34.39
N ALA A 380 32.24 -56.62 34.68
CA ALA A 380 32.53 -57.14 35.99
C ALA A 380 34.05 -57.29 36.18
N ILE A 381 34.56 -56.80 37.30
CA ILE A 381 35.98 -56.89 37.70
C ILE A 381 35.98 -57.48 39.11
N VAL A 382 36.82 -58.56 39.28
CA VAL A 382 36.99 -59.18 40.58
C VAL A 382 38.49 -59.22 40.90
N ARG A 383 38.85 -58.77 42.13
CA ARG A 383 40.20 -58.74 42.61
C ARG A 383 40.28 -59.51 43.95
N LEU A 384 41.39 -60.15 44.23
CA LEU A 384 41.70 -60.65 45.57
C LEU A 384 42.01 -59.46 46.49
N VAL A 385 41.50 -59.53 47.74
CA VAL A 385 41.90 -58.50 48.72
C VAL A 385 43.39 -58.43 48.87
N GLY A 386 43.98 -57.26 48.74
CA GLY A 386 45.45 -57.05 48.79
C GLY A 386 46.22 -57.29 47.50
N ARG A 387 45.57 -57.62 46.39
CA ARG A 387 46.17 -57.68 45.08
C ARG A 387 45.49 -56.65 44.12
N GLU A 388 46.32 -55.93 43.37
CA GLU A 388 45.79 -54.95 42.38
C GLU A 388 45.39 -55.63 41.06
N GLU A 389 45.99 -56.71 40.69
CA GLU A 389 45.69 -57.46 39.48
C GLU A 389 44.29 -58.15 39.62
N PRO A 390 43.41 -57.99 38.61
CA PRO A 390 42.10 -58.64 38.59
C PRO A 390 42.30 -60.14 38.31
N ILE A 391 41.60 -60.99 39.09
CA ILE A 391 41.50 -62.44 38.77
C ILE A 391 40.47 -62.70 37.67
N LEU A 392 39.47 -61.81 37.56
CA LEU A 392 38.49 -61.84 36.54
C LEU A 392 38.23 -60.40 36.09
N GLU A 393 38.38 -60.15 34.81
CA GLU A 393 37.95 -58.92 34.16
C GLU A 393 37.14 -59.27 32.90
N VAL A 394 35.89 -58.85 32.90
CA VAL A 394 34.97 -59.00 31.77
C VAL A 394 34.51 -57.63 31.39
N ALA A 395 34.95 -57.11 30.25
CA ALA A 395 34.50 -55.87 29.66
C ALA A 395 33.46 -56.22 28.59
N ASP A 396 32.55 -55.22 28.32
CA ASP A 396 31.54 -55.28 27.23
C ASP A 396 30.67 -56.54 27.27
N ILE A 397 30.16 -56.88 28.43
CA ILE A 397 29.23 -58.00 28.60
C ILE A 397 27.97 -57.88 27.75
N ARG A 398 27.38 -56.71 27.70
CA ARG A 398 26.16 -56.38 26.92
C ARG A 398 25.03 -57.42 27.06
N GLN A 399 24.72 -57.77 28.27
CA GLN A 399 23.70 -58.78 28.57
C GLN A 399 22.59 -58.16 29.39
N ASP A 400 21.36 -58.30 28.85
CA ASP A 400 20.15 -57.93 29.61
C ASP A 400 19.87 -58.95 30.71
N VAL A 401 19.85 -58.49 31.93
CA VAL A 401 19.43 -59.30 33.07
C VAL A 401 18.01 -58.95 33.44
N PRO A 402 17.05 -59.81 33.20
CA PRO A 402 15.64 -59.54 33.46
C PRO A 402 15.35 -59.34 34.97
N PRO A 403 14.17 -58.85 35.36
CA PRO A 403 13.74 -58.80 36.75
C PRO A 403 13.91 -60.13 37.45
N GLU A 404 14.49 -60.12 38.65
CA GLU A 404 14.84 -61.30 39.46
C GLU A 404 15.78 -62.31 38.73
N GLY A 405 16.38 -61.85 37.61
CA GLY A 405 17.36 -62.66 36.87
C GLY A 405 18.72 -62.70 37.49
N ARG A 406 19.54 -63.62 36.99
CA ARG A 406 20.92 -63.89 37.47
C ARG A 406 21.90 -64.00 36.28
N TRP A 407 23.07 -63.44 36.46
CA TRP A 407 24.22 -63.65 35.57
C TRP A 407 25.38 -64.22 36.35
N ASP A 408 26.05 -65.21 35.78
CA ASP A 408 27.24 -65.90 36.33
C ASP A 408 28.38 -65.72 35.34
N SER A 409 29.54 -65.34 35.87
CA SER A 409 30.77 -65.29 35.06
C SER A 409 31.36 -66.71 34.80
N ILE A 410 32.31 -66.77 33.90
CA ILE A 410 33.12 -67.94 33.81
C ILE A 410 33.84 -68.16 35.13
N SER A 411 33.99 -69.45 35.57
CA SER A 411 34.75 -69.83 36.77
C SER A 411 36.22 -69.60 36.58
N LYS A 412 36.87 -68.95 37.55
CA LYS A 412 38.33 -68.75 37.61
C LYS A 412 38.94 -69.53 38.77
N ARG A 413 40.08 -70.20 38.53
CA ARG A 413 40.86 -70.96 39.54
C ARG A 413 41.78 -69.97 40.26
N VAL A 414 41.71 -70.03 41.60
CA VAL A 414 42.54 -69.24 42.52
C VAL A 414 43.18 -70.21 43.50
N GLU A 415 44.51 -70.07 43.77
CA GLU A 415 45.22 -70.82 44.74
C GLU A 415 45.39 -70.00 46.04
N SER A 416 44.85 -70.54 47.13
CA SER A 416 44.89 -69.92 48.48
C SER A 416 44.68 -70.95 49.56
N ASP A 417 45.54 -70.95 50.55
CA ASP A 417 45.43 -71.88 51.68
C ASP A 417 44.15 -71.61 52.52
N ASP A 418 43.71 -70.37 52.62
CA ASP A 418 42.44 -69.97 53.28
C ASP A 418 41.41 -69.60 52.24
N GLN A 419 40.12 -69.54 52.65
CA GLN A 419 39.02 -69.03 51.81
C GLN A 419 39.40 -67.63 51.27
N PRO A 420 39.49 -67.45 49.98
CA PRO A 420 39.89 -66.14 49.41
C PRO A 420 38.80 -65.09 49.63
N SER A 421 39.22 -63.88 49.95
CA SER A 421 38.39 -62.71 50.07
C SER A 421 38.54 -61.88 48.81
N PHE A 422 37.42 -61.29 48.31
CA PHE A 422 37.32 -60.59 47.06
C PHE A 422 36.79 -59.15 47.21
N THR A 423 37.29 -58.25 46.34
CA THR A 423 36.66 -57.02 46.04
C THR A 423 36.09 -57.11 44.61
N GLN A 424 34.88 -56.62 44.41
CA GLN A 424 34.22 -56.69 43.11
C GLN A 424 33.70 -55.29 42.68
N GLU A 425 33.84 -55.05 41.42
CA GLU A 425 33.29 -53.84 40.75
C GLU A 425 32.38 -54.33 39.63
N ILE A 426 31.10 -54.08 39.73
CA ILE A 426 30.11 -54.45 38.71
C ILE A 426 29.63 -53.18 38.03
N ARG A 427 29.71 -53.18 36.71
CA ARG A 427 29.18 -52.07 35.90
C ARG A 427 27.88 -52.49 35.26
N PHE A 428 26.80 -51.84 35.67
CA PHE A 428 25.46 -52.09 35.17
C PHE A 428 24.63 -50.79 35.17
N SER A 429 23.55 -50.79 34.42
CA SER A 429 22.57 -49.74 34.44
C SER A 429 21.15 -50.28 34.26
N ILE A 430 20.17 -49.68 34.86
CA ILE A 430 18.77 -49.88 34.45
C ILE A 430 18.68 -49.51 32.95
N LEU A 431 18.01 -50.35 32.17
CA LEU A 431 17.81 -50.11 30.72
C LEU A 431 16.98 -48.87 30.52
N PRO A 432 17.52 -47.79 29.87
CA PRO A 432 16.79 -46.59 29.61
C PRO A 432 15.93 -46.74 28.35
N ARG A 433 14.73 -46.17 28.38
CA ARG A 433 13.92 -45.87 27.20
C ARG A 433 13.96 -44.37 26.93
N VAL A 434 14.68 -44.00 25.89
CA VAL A 434 14.79 -42.58 25.50
C VAL A 434 13.78 -42.23 24.41
N SER A 435 13.24 -41.03 24.48
CA SER A 435 12.40 -40.46 23.43
C SER A 435 12.67 -38.96 23.27
N VAL A 436 12.54 -38.48 22.08
CA VAL A 436 12.73 -37.07 21.75
C VAL A 436 11.50 -36.61 20.97
N LYS A 437 10.94 -35.52 21.39
CA LYS A 437 9.73 -34.96 20.76
C LYS A 437 9.83 -33.45 20.68
N SER A 438 9.22 -32.89 19.67
CA SER A 438 8.92 -31.46 19.65
C SER A 438 7.54 -31.21 19.05
N SER A 439 6.97 -30.10 19.43
CA SER A 439 5.78 -29.55 18.80
C SER A 439 5.98 -28.06 18.61
N GLY A 440 5.36 -27.48 17.61
CA GLY A 440 5.51 -26.07 17.33
C GLY A 440 4.21 -25.41 16.89
N LYS A 441 4.12 -24.13 17.23
CA LYS A 441 3.14 -23.19 16.72
C LYS A 441 3.89 -22.05 16.05
N VAL A 442 3.67 -21.90 14.75
CA VAL A 442 4.29 -20.88 13.91
C VAL A 442 3.20 -19.96 13.41
N GLU A 443 3.31 -18.67 13.69
CA GLU A 443 2.35 -17.64 13.32
C GLU A 443 2.99 -16.64 12.36
N LEU A 444 2.28 -16.20 11.34
CA LEU A 444 2.72 -15.11 10.46
C LEU A 444 2.34 -13.75 11.03
N LYS A 445 3.23 -12.79 10.82
CA LYS A 445 2.87 -11.38 11.07
C LYS A 445 1.74 -10.97 10.14
N GLU A 446 0.66 -10.43 10.71
CA GLU A 446 -0.48 -9.93 9.96
C GLU A 446 -0.06 -8.87 8.93
N GLN A 447 -0.49 -9.06 7.69
CA GLN A 447 -0.36 -8.10 6.59
C GLN A 447 -1.53 -7.13 6.58
N GLN A 448 -1.33 -5.96 5.98
CA GLN A 448 -2.36 -4.94 5.83
C GLN A 448 -2.45 -4.56 4.37
N LEU A 449 -3.67 -4.60 3.84
CA LEU A 449 -3.98 -4.07 2.53
C LEU A 449 -4.25 -2.58 2.63
N THR A 450 -3.75 -1.83 1.68
CA THR A 450 -3.92 -0.37 1.59
C THR A 450 -4.88 -0.03 0.46
N ILE A 451 -5.60 1.07 0.58
CA ILE A 451 -6.64 1.46 -0.38
C ILE A 451 -6.18 2.66 -1.20
N LEU A 452 -6.27 2.52 -2.52
CA LEU A 452 -6.05 3.57 -3.49
C LEU A 452 -7.34 4.37 -3.67
N GLU A 453 -7.28 5.66 -3.32
CA GLU A 453 -8.36 6.62 -3.54
C GLU A 453 -7.77 8.01 -3.68
N ALA A 454 -8.33 8.82 -4.55
CA ALA A 454 -7.92 10.21 -4.70
C ALA A 454 -9.09 11.11 -5.09
N ILE A 455 -9.04 12.35 -4.65
CA ILE A 455 -9.97 13.40 -5.03
C ILE A 455 -9.32 14.24 -6.12
N LEU A 456 -9.94 14.28 -7.29
CA LEU A 456 -9.47 15.04 -8.44
C LEU A 456 -10.30 16.29 -8.64
N GLN A 457 -9.64 17.43 -8.77
CA GLN A 457 -10.28 18.71 -9.06
C GLN A 457 -9.51 19.43 -10.18
N LYS A 458 -10.22 20.08 -11.09
CA LYS A 458 -9.65 20.97 -12.11
C LYS A 458 -10.39 22.29 -12.08
N ARG A 459 -9.67 23.39 -12.15
CA ARG A 459 -10.23 24.73 -12.18
C ARG A 459 -9.42 25.63 -13.09
N TYR A 460 -10.05 26.71 -13.53
CA TYR A 460 -9.40 27.84 -14.18
C TYR A 460 -9.43 29.06 -13.25
N ASP A 461 -8.42 29.93 -13.32
CA ASP A 461 -8.39 31.19 -12.59
C ASP A 461 -9.52 32.13 -13.07
N LYS A 462 -9.89 32.03 -14.37
CA LYS A 462 -10.96 32.79 -14.99
C LYS A 462 -11.91 31.86 -15.77
N SER A 463 -13.18 31.90 -15.48
CA SER A 463 -14.20 31.12 -16.20
C SER A 463 -14.78 31.83 -17.40
N ARG A 464 -14.45 33.12 -17.62
CA ARG A 464 -14.94 33.95 -18.71
C ARG A 464 -13.82 34.69 -19.41
N ILE A 465 -13.86 34.70 -20.73
CA ILE A 465 -12.93 35.44 -21.57
C ILE A 465 -13.66 36.28 -22.58
N LYS A 466 -13.07 37.42 -22.98
CA LYS A 466 -13.67 38.35 -23.94
C LYS A 466 -13.47 37.84 -25.37
N SER A 467 -14.50 37.91 -26.19
CA SER A 467 -14.42 37.55 -27.61
C SER A 467 -13.50 38.51 -28.36
N TYR A 468 -12.74 37.97 -29.33
CA TYR A 468 -11.83 38.72 -30.22
C TYR A 468 -10.75 39.52 -29.48
N MET A 469 -10.47 39.15 -28.25
CA MET A 469 -9.36 39.76 -27.47
C MET A 469 -8.44 38.67 -26.94
N PRO A 470 -7.11 38.87 -27.11
CA PRO A 470 -6.17 37.95 -26.51
C PRO A 470 -6.41 37.81 -25.00
N SER A 471 -6.48 36.59 -24.52
CA SER A 471 -6.74 36.29 -23.09
C SER A 471 -5.84 35.17 -22.63
N GLU A 472 -5.28 35.32 -21.44
CA GLU A 472 -4.50 34.31 -20.75
C GLU A 472 -5.23 33.90 -19.49
N ILE A 473 -5.30 32.60 -19.28
CA ILE A 473 -5.87 31.99 -18.07
C ILE A 473 -4.93 30.92 -17.54
N GLU A 474 -5.00 30.64 -16.27
CA GLU A 474 -4.25 29.55 -15.64
C GLU A 474 -5.16 28.36 -15.35
N ALA A 475 -4.71 27.18 -15.77
CA ALA A 475 -5.32 25.91 -15.39
C ALA A 475 -4.63 25.36 -14.14
N VAL A 476 -5.42 24.96 -13.15
CA VAL A 476 -4.95 24.34 -11.91
C VAL A 476 -5.66 23.02 -11.72
N ILE A 477 -4.88 21.93 -11.65
CA ILE A 477 -5.34 20.57 -11.37
C ILE A 477 -4.83 20.20 -9.99
N THR A 478 -5.71 19.68 -9.13
CA THR A 478 -5.35 19.21 -7.80
C THR A 478 -5.76 17.75 -7.64
N LEU A 479 -4.81 16.91 -7.27
CA LEU A 479 -5.03 15.51 -6.92
C LEU A 479 -4.66 15.32 -5.45
N GLU A 480 -5.63 15.07 -4.59
CA GLU A 480 -5.45 14.77 -3.18
C GLU A 480 -5.51 13.26 -2.95
N ASN A 481 -4.49 12.67 -2.33
CA ASN A 481 -4.53 11.28 -1.92
C ASN A 481 -5.46 11.11 -0.71
N SER A 482 -6.69 10.71 -0.93
CA SER A 482 -7.70 10.47 0.11
C SER A 482 -7.73 9.02 0.60
N GLY A 483 -6.91 8.15 0.01
CA GLY A 483 -6.78 6.75 0.38
C GLY A 483 -5.82 6.49 1.54
N SER A 484 -5.55 5.22 1.82
CA SER A 484 -4.56 4.77 2.81
C SER A 484 -3.27 4.25 2.18
N SER A 485 -3.23 4.14 0.85
CA SER A 485 -2.06 3.73 0.07
C SER A 485 -1.28 4.96 -0.40
N PRO A 486 0.07 4.95 -0.41
CA PRO A 486 0.83 5.98 -1.09
C PRO A 486 0.59 5.88 -2.60
N ILE A 487 0.50 7.00 -3.30
CA ILE A 487 0.42 7.05 -4.75
C ILE A 487 1.83 7.31 -5.29
N ASN A 488 2.34 6.37 -6.07
CA ASN A 488 3.71 6.40 -6.59
C ASN A 488 3.81 6.66 -8.09
N VAL A 489 2.76 6.30 -8.85
CA VAL A 489 2.69 6.52 -10.29
C VAL A 489 1.39 7.22 -10.63
N ILE A 490 1.47 8.29 -11.41
CA ILE A 490 0.31 9.06 -11.85
C ILE A 490 0.43 9.29 -13.36
N ARG A 491 -0.68 9.09 -14.07
CA ARG A 491 -0.84 9.42 -15.48
C ARG A 491 -2.09 10.26 -15.63
N MET A 492 -1.94 11.48 -16.11
CA MET A 492 -3.04 12.40 -16.35
C MET A 492 -3.26 12.56 -17.84
N LEU A 493 -4.50 12.57 -18.24
CA LEU A 493 -4.94 12.94 -19.57
C LEU A 493 -5.90 14.10 -19.43
N ASP A 494 -5.53 15.24 -19.94
CA ASP A 494 -6.24 16.50 -19.77
C ASP A 494 -6.60 17.12 -21.11
N ASP A 495 -7.89 17.35 -21.35
CA ASP A 495 -8.35 17.96 -22.59
C ASP A 495 -8.36 19.48 -22.49
N ILE A 496 -7.79 20.13 -23.49
CA ILE A 496 -7.69 21.57 -23.64
C ILE A 496 -8.58 22.00 -24.79
N PRO A 497 -9.58 22.91 -24.55
CA PRO A 497 -10.43 23.41 -25.60
C PRO A 497 -9.70 24.10 -26.75
N GLY A 498 -10.21 23.95 -27.97
CA GLY A 498 -9.58 24.44 -29.19
C GLY A 498 -9.47 25.96 -29.37
N ILE A 499 -10.01 26.77 -28.45
CA ILE A 499 -9.81 28.23 -28.44
C ILE A 499 -8.41 28.61 -27.91
N PHE A 500 -7.76 27.71 -27.20
CA PHE A 500 -6.43 27.92 -26.65
C PHE A 500 -5.36 27.39 -27.59
N GLU A 501 -4.25 28.10 -27.64
CA GLU A 501 -3.03 27.59 -28.26
C GLU A 501 -2.46 26.41 -27.47
N THR A 502 -1.62 25.65 -28.12
CA THR A 502 -0.91 24.53 -27.50
C THR A 502 0.00 25.05 -26.38
N PRO A 503 -0.19 24.63 -25.12
CA PRO A 503 0.71 25.04 -24.04
C PRO A 503 2.11 24.47 -24.31
N ALA A 504 3.13 25.24 -23.95
CA ALA A 504 4.49 24.76 -24.00
C ALA A 504 4.74 23.72 -22.90
N SER A 505 5.41 22.62 -23.21
CA SER A 505 5.66 21.55 -22.20
C SER A 505 6.51 22.03 -21.02
N ASP A 506 7.36 23.03 -21.21
CA ASP A 506 8.19 23.65 -20.17
C ASP A 506 7.44 24.70 -19.33
N SER A 507 6.22 25.06 -19.71
CA SER A 507 5.35 25.96 -18.94
C SER A 507 4.52 25.23 -17.87
N VAL A 508 4.58 23.90 -17.82
CA VAL A 508 3.87 23.08 -16.85
C VAL A 508 4.69 22.98 -15.58
N SER A 509 4.15 23.42 -14.46
CA SER A 509 4.75 23.23 -13.13
C SER A 509 3.97 22.19 -12.34
N ILE A 510 4.69 21.34 -11.60
CA ILE A 510 4.11 20.28 -10.77
C ILE A 510 4.67 20.41 -9.37
N GLU A 511 3.80 20.55 -8.39
CA GLU A 511 4.12 20.62 -6.97
C GLU A 511 3.57 19.40 -6.22
N VAL A 512 4.34 18.86 -5.30
CA VAL A 512 3.93 17.82 -4.37
C VAL A 512 4.10 18.33 -2.95
N ASP A 513 3.00 18.44 -2.22
CA ASP A 513 2.99 18.97 -0.85
C ASP A 513 3.72 20.33 -0.70
N GLY A 514 3.56 21.21 -1.69
CA GLY A 514 4.19 22.54 -1.72
C GLY A 514 5.66 22.55 -2.17
N VAL A 515 6.17 21.42 -2.64
CA VAL A 515 7.54 21.32 -3.18
C VAL A 515 7.45 21.08 -4.68
N GLU A 516 8.05 21.95 -5.46
CA GLU A 516 8.12 21.83 -6.91
C GLU A 516 9.00 20.64 -7.33
N LEU A 517 8.50 19.81 -8.25
CA LEU A 517 9.23 18.71 -8.84
C LEU A 517 10.21 19.21 -9.90
N ALA A 518 11.37 18.58 -9.95
CA ALA A 518 12.35 18.85 -11.03
C ALA A 518 11.84 18.26 -12.36
N GLU A 519 12.22 18.90 -13.47
CA GLU A 519 11.78 18.53 -14.84
C GLU A 519 12.11 17.07 -15.23
N ASP A 520 13.12 16.47 -14.61
CA ASP A 520 13.51 15.07 -14.84
C ASP A 520 12.63 14.05 -14.09
N GLN A 521 11.76 14.51 -13.17
CA GLN A 521 10.87 13.66 -12.36
C GLN A 521 9.49 13.44 -12.99
N TYR A 522 9.17 14.23 -14.03
CA TYR A 522 7.92 14.09 -14.75
C TYR A 522 8.11 14.21 -16.26
N ARG A 523 7.10 13.79 -17.01
CA ARG A 523 7.08 13.90 -18.46
C ARG A 523 5.77 14.53 -18.90
N VAL A 524 5.86 15.52 -19.80
CA VAL A 524 4.72 16.22 -20.38
C VAL A 524 4.75 16.02 -21.89
N GLU A 525 3.63 15.59 -22.45
CA GLU A 525 3.45 15.43 -23.91
C GLU A 525 2.15 16.10 -24.33
N VAL A 526 2.20 16.90 -25.38
CA VAL A 526 1.02 17.52 -25.95
C VAL A 526 0.61 16.80 -27.23
N VAL A 527 -0.64 16.36 -27.27
CA VAL A 527 -1.20 15.62 -28.40
C VAL A 527 -2.25 16.47 -29.09
N ASN A 528 -2.29 16.43 -30.43
CA ASN A 528 -3.26 17.15 -31.22
C ASN A 528 -4.66 16.51 -31.09
N GLY A 529 -5.65 17.33 -30.78
CA GLY A 529 -7.03 16.92 -30.59
C GLY A 529 -7.32 16.46 -29.16
N THR A 530 -8.56 16.64 -28.73
CA THR A 530 -9.04 16.13 -27.41
C THR A 530 -9.05 14.61 -27.43
N GLN A 531 -8.80 14.00 -26.28
CA GLN A 531 -8.60 12.56 -26.14
C GLN A 531 -9.72 11.88 -25.34
N ILE A 532 -10.41 12.62 -24.46
CA ILE A 532 -11.43 12.06 -23.56
C ILE A 532 -12.80 12.19 -24.21
N GLU A 533 -13.16 13.38 -24.69
CA GLU A 533 -14.49 13.67 -25.20
C GLU A 533 -14.45 14.59 -26.44
N GLU A 534 -15.10 14.16 -27.54
CA GLU A 534 -15.16 14.95 -28.77
C GLU A 534 -16.26 16.03 -28.77
N VAL A 535 -17.22 15.96 -27.85
CA VAL A 535 -18.47 16.76 -27.87
C VAL A 535 -18.23 18.26 -27.65
N HIS A 536 -17.14 18.63 -27.02
CA HIS A 536 -16.86 20.03 -26.62
C HIS A 536 -15.74 20.68 -27.44
N VAL A 537 -15.44 20.13 -28.59
CA VAL A 537 -14.40 20.64 -29.50
C VAL A 537 -14.96 21.77 -30.35
N SER A 538 -14.17 22.83 -30.55
CA SER A 538 -14.52 23.90 -31.51
C SER A 538 -14.60 23.34 -32.93
N PRO A 539 -15.60 23.75 -33.74
CA PRO A 539 -15.69 23.35 -35.15
C PRO A 539 -14.43 23.66 -35.97
N ASP A 540 -13.73 24.72 -35.59
CA ASP A 540 -12.58 25.25 -36.33
C ASP A 540 -11.24 24.71 -35.76
N ASN A 541 -11.25 24.13 -34.57
CA ASN A 541 -10.06 23.56 -33.92
C ASN A 541 -10.45 22.38 -33.00
N LYS A 542 -9.72 21.26 -33.15
CA LYS A 542 -10.01 20.01 -32.42
C LYS A 542 -9.53 20.04 -30.97
N GLY A 543 -8.95 21.15 -30.51
CA GLY A 543 -8.34 21.21 -29.18
C GLY A 543 -7.03 20.42 -29.09
N HIS A 544 -6.59 20.17 -27.87
CA HIS A 544 -5.35 19.46 -27.57
C HIS A 544 -5.58 18.52 -26.40
N GLY A 545 -4.76 17.47 -26.31
CA GLY A 545 -4.66 16.61 -25.13
C GLY A 545 -3.30 16.84 -24.47
N LEU A 546 -3.31 17.10 -23.17
CA LEU A 546 -2.10 17.18 -22.35
C LEU A 546 -1.94 15.88 -21.58
N ARG A 547 -0.87 15.15 -21.87
CA ARG A 547 -0.49 13.92 -21.16
C ARG A 547 0.63 14.22 -20.17
N ILE A 548 0.40 13.92 -18.92
CA ILE A 548 1.37 14.12 -17.84
C ILE A 548 1.62 12.78 -17.15
N ALA A 549 2.87 12.39 -17.04
CA ALA A 549 3.28 11.20 -16.29
C ALA A 549 4.26 11.57 -15.21
N VAL A 550 3.97 11.15 -13.97
CA VAL A 550 4.80 11.39 -12.78
C VAL A 550 5.08 10.05 -12.10
N GLY A 551 6.27 9.88 -11.55
CA GLY A 551 6.62 8.67 -10.82
C GLY A 551 7.06 7.49 -11.68
N THR A 552 7.29 7.69 -12.99
CA THR A 552 7.69 6.61 -13.90
C THR A 552 9.16 6.20 -13.76
N SER A 553 10.06 7.15 -13.48
CA SER A 553 11.50 6.91 -13.26
C SER A 553 11.84 6.60 -11.81
N ALA A 554 11.18 7.24 -10.87
CA ALA A 554 11.29 7.00 -9.42
C ALA A 554 9.92 7.16 -8.77
N PRO A 555 9.58 6.38 -7.73
CA PRO A 555 8.30 6.50 -7.03
C PRO A 555 8.05 7.93 -6.55
N LEU A 556 6.85 8.45 -6.79
CA LEU A 556 6.46 9.81 -6.37
C LEU A 556 6.38 9.94 -4.86
N GLY A 557 5.83 8.90 -4.18
CA GLY A 557 5.71 8.88 -2.72
C GLY A 557 4.63 9.82 -2.17
N LEU A 558 3.57 10.15 -2.94
CA LEU A 558 2.46 10.97 -2.47
C LEU A 558 1.70 10.25 -1.36
N GLN A 559 1.98 10.64 -0.11
CA GLN A 559 1.42 10.00 1.09
C GLN A 559 -0.08 10.33 1.26
N PRO A 560 -0.83 9.51 2.03
CA PRO A 560 -2.20 9.82 2.43
C PRO A 560 -2.36 11.24 3.00
N GLY A 561 -3.40 11.96 2.54
CA GLY A 561 -3.68 13.34 2.94
C GLY A 561 -2.79 14.40 2.30
N LYS A 562 -1.90 14.03 1.36
CA LYS A 562 -1.04 14.95 0.62
C LYS A 562 -1.60 15.23 -0.77
N THR A 563 -1.20 16.39 -1.33
CA THR A 563 -1.70 16.88 -2.61
C THR A 563 -0.61 16.99 -3.66
N LEU A 564 -0.98 16.69 -4.89
CA LEU A 564 -0.20 17.04 -6.08
C LEU A 564 -0.98 18.13 -6.82
N ILE A 565 -0.29 19.18 -7.22
CA ILE A 565 -0.87 20.33 -7.94
C ILE A 565 -0.12 20.49 -9.26
N VAL A 566 -0.88 20.56 -10.36
CA VAL A 566 -0.36 20.87 -11.69
C VAL A 566 -0.89 22.21 -12.13
N ARG A 567 -0.02 23.10 -12.59
CA ARG A 567 -0.37 24.44 -13.12
C ARG A 567 0.23 24.63 -14.48
N TYR A 568 -0.53 25.24 -15.38
CA TYR A 568 -0.04 25.65 -16.68
C TYR A 568 -0.87 26.81 -17.27
N PRO A 569 -0.24 27.75 -17.98
CA PRO A 569 -0.91 28.84 -18.64
C PRO A 569 -1.60 28.37 -19.93
N LEU A 570 -2.75 28.95 -20.25
CA LEU A 570 -3.48 28.77 -21.48
C LEU A 570 -3.71 30.13 -22.14
N PHE A 571 -3.30 30.26 -23.39
CA PHE A 571 -3.43 31.49 -24.16
C PHE A 571 -4.46 31.34 -25.27
N ALA A 572 -5.50 32.19 -25.25
CA ALA A 572 -6.52 32.30 -26.31
C ALA A 572 -6.24 33.57 -27.13
N PRO A 573 -5.67 33.47 -28.34
CA PRO A 573 -5.27 34.64 -29.14
C PRO A 573 -6.46 35.40 -29.71
N ASP A 574 -7.51 34.66 -30.16
CA ASP A 574 -8.68 35.24 -30.80
C ASP A 574 -9.93 34.39 -30.54
N PRO A 575 -10.44 34.36 -29.29
CA PRO A 575 -11.58 33.53 -28.93
C PRO A 575 -12.86 33.97 -29.67
N SER A 576 -13.45 33.04 -30.43
CA SER A 576 -14.67 33.34 -31.20
C SER A 576 -15.93 33.24 -30.34
N PRO A 577 -16.89 34.19 -30.44
CA PRO A 577 -18.15 34.11 -29.72
C PRO A 577 -19.07 32.97 -30.17
N LYS A 578 -18.73 32.25 -31.22
CA LYS A 578 -19.38 31.02 -31.62
C LYS A 578 -19.16 29.90 -30.61
N ASN A 579 -18.06 29.93 -29.92
CA ASN A 579 -17.67 28.98 -28.88
C ASN A 579 -18.13 29.49 -27.52
N LYS A 580 -19.44 29.47 -27.26
CA LYS A 580 -20.05 30.07 -26.06
C LYS A 580 -19.60 29.43 -24.76
N ILE A 581 -19.53 28.11 -24.71
CA ILE A 581 -19.14 27.34 -23.54
C ILE A 581 -18.31 26.13 -24.00
N LEU A 582 -17.17 25.93 -23.41
CA LEU A 582 -16.27 24.84 -23.71
C LEU A 582 -15.89 24.13 -22.42
N ALA A 583 -16.15 22.83 -22.34
CA ALA A 583 -15.76 22.00 -21.22
C ALA A 583 -14.34 21.45 -21.39
N ALA A 584 -13.67 21.18 -20.29
CA ALA A 584 -12.32 20.68 -20.25
C ALA A 584 -12.23 19.46 -19.33
N PRO A 585 -12.65 18.28 -19.80
CA PRO A 585 -12.60 17.06 -19.01
C PRO A 585 -11.15 16.64 -18.72
N ILE A 586 -10.94 15.96 -17.62
CA ILE A 586 -9.67 15.39 -17.20
C ILE A 586 -9.87 14.01 -16.61
N ARG A 587 -8.96 13.11 -16.91
CA ARG A 587 -8.88 11.76 -16.38
C ARG A 587 -7.50 11.51 -15.79
N VAL A 588 -7.47 10.88 -14.64
CA VAL A 588 -6.22 10.54 -13.96
C VAL A 588 -6.23 9.07 -13.56
N ASP A 589 -5.20 8.35 -14.02
CA ASP A 589 -4.90 6.98 -13.61
C ASP A 589 -3.75 7.01 -12.62
N PHE A 590 -3.87 6.29 -11.50
CA PHE A 590 -2.85 6.28 -10.47
C PHE A 590 -2.73 4.93 -9.79
N SER A 591 -1.52 4.60 -9.31
CA SER A 591 -1.21 3.35 -8.64
C SER A 591 -0.17 3.52 -7.53
N SER A 592 -0.18 2.59 -6.56
CA SER A 592 0.86 2.49 -5.53
C SER A 592 2.12 1.82 -6.04
N ASP A 593 1.96 0.83 -6.90
CA ASP A 593 3.04 0.00 -7.41
C ASP A 593 3.10 0.09 -8.94
N ARG A 594 4.28 -0.09 -9.49
CA ARG A 594 4.46 0.00 -10.95
C ARG A 594 3.61 -1.02 -11.72
N PHE A 595 3.36 -2.15 -11.12
CA PHE A 595 2.61 -3.27 -11.70
C PHE A 595 1.39 -3.70 -10.85
N GLY A 596 0.96 -2.86 -9.93
CA GLY A 596 -0.21 -3.10 -9.10
C GLY A 596 -1.50 -2.58 -9.73
N PRO A 597 -2.61 -2.68 -8.99
CA PRO A 597 -3.90 -2.16 -9.40
C PRO A 597 -3.85 -0.68 -9.73
N VAL A 598 -4.60 -0.28 -10.75
CA VAL A 598 -4.69 1.12 -11.19
C VAL A 598 -6.07 1.65 -10.89
N ALA A 599 -6.13 2.73 -10.13
CA ALA A 599 -7.34 3.48 -9.90
C ALA A 599 -7.48 4.60 -10.92
N THR A 600 -8.70 4.81 -11.43
CA THR A 600 -9.02 5.88 -12.36
C THR A 600 -10.00 6.85 -11.72
N ARG A 601 -9.76 8.16 -11.88
CA ARG A 601 -10.70 9.22 -11.47
C ARG A 601 -10.86 10.24 -12.59
N GLU A 602 -12.09 10.67 -12.75
CA GLU A 602 -12.48 11.74 -13.66
C GLU A 602 -13.15 12.86 -12.85
N VAL A 603 -13.07 14.09 -13.33
CA VAL A 603 -13.75 15.20 -12.68
C VAL A 603 -15.25 15.14 -13.04
N GLU A 604 -16.12 14.97 -12.04
CA GLU A 604 -17.58 14.92 -12.22
C GLU A 604 -18.14 16.13 -12.95
N LYS A 605 -17.58 17.32 -12.69
CA LYS A 605 -17.99 18.57 -13.31
C LYS A 605 -16.77 19.25 -13.92
N PRO A 606 -16.48 18.99 -15.19
CA PRO A 606 -15.37 19.64 -15.88
C PRO A 606 -15.51 21.16 -15.82
N PRO A 607 -14.44 21.91 -15.61
CA PRO A 607 -14.48 23.36 -15.66
C PRO A 607 -14.85 23.81 -17.07
N MET A 608 -15.62 24.89 -17.13
CA MET A 608 -16.09 25.47 -18.38
C MET A 608 -15.55 26.88 -18.56
N VAL A 609 -15.11 27.18 -19.78
CA VAL A 609 -14.72 28.52 -20.18
C VAL A 609 -15.82 29.11 -21.09
N LYS A 610 -16.29 30.27 -20.74
CA LYS A 610 -17.32 30.98 -21.49
C LYS A 610 -16.71 32.14 -22.28
N VAL A 611 -16.91 32.14 -23.61
CA VAL A 611 -16.53 33.28 -24.46
C VAL A 611 -17.66 34.26 -24.51
N GLU A 612 -17.45 35.44 -23.94
CA GLU A 612 -18.47 36.50 -23.89
C GLU A 612 -18.23 37.56 -24.96
N HIS A 613 -19.27 37.84 -25.74
CA HIS A 613 -19.22 38.91 -26.72
C HIS A 613 -20.06 40.05 -26.20
N LYS A 614 -19.38 41.13 -25.78
CA LYS A 614 -20.05 42.35 -25.31
C LYS A 614 -19.97 43.43 -26.39
N ARG A 615 -21.09 43.77 -26.96
CA ARG A 615 -21.18 44.86 -27.92
C ARG A 615 -21.32 46.19 -27.20
N ARG A 616 -20.36 47.10 -27.43
CA ARG A 616 -20.53 48.49 -27.02
C ARG A 616 -21.47 49.16 -28.03
N ASN A 617 -22.53 49.71 -27.52
CA ASN A 617 -23.51 50.48 -28.26
C ASN A 617 -23.80 51.74 -27.47
N ILE A 618 -23.36 52.88 -27.99
CA ILE A 618 -23.54 54.16 -27.34
C ILE A 618 -24.24 55.13 -28.25
N SER A 619 -25.05 56.01 -27.68
CA SER A 619 -25.58 57.14 -28.39
C SER A 619 -25.20 58.42 -27.67
N THR A 620 -24.70 59.36 -28.38
CA THR A 620 -24.26 60.64 -27.86
C THR A 620 -25.01 61.75 -28.59
N GLY A 621 -25.24 62.91 -27.92
CA GLY A 621 -25.88 64.06 -28.50
C GLY A 621 -25.52 65.34 -27.76
N LYS A 622 -25.66 66.47 -28.47
CA LYS A 622 -25.47 67.79 -27.92
C LYS A 622 -26.65 68.67 -28.38
N GLU A 623 -27.19 69.36 -27.44
CA GLU A 623 -28.24 70.41 -27.70
C GLU A 623 -27.80 71.71 -27.09
N VAL A 624 -28.10 72.80 -27.77
CA VAL A 624 -27.83 74.16 -27.34
C VAL A 624 -29.12 74.98 -27.31
N PHE A 625 -29.38 75.54 -26.18
CA PHE A 625 -30.57 76.41 -26.00
C PHE A 625 -30.12 77.83 -25.64
N PRO A 626 -30.80 78.89 -26.12
CA PRO A 626 -30.54 80.25 -25.66
C PRO A 626 -30.94 80.34 -24.18
N GLY A 627 -30.09 80.96 -23.36
CA GLY A 627 -30.35 81.26 -21.94
C GLY A 627 -31.26 82.45 -21.72
N GLY A 628 -31.52 82.71 -20.46
CA GLY A 628 -32.42 83.79 -20.06
C GLY A 628 -31.80 85.16 -20.19
N LEU A 629 -30.55 85.28 -20.37
CA LEU A 629 -29.81 86.57 -20.58
C LEU A 629 -29.15 86.64 -21.97
N SER A 630 -28.95 87.87 -22.46
CA SER A 630 -28.25 88.10 -23.71
C SER A 630 -26.81 87.62 -23.61
N GLY A 631 -26.34 86.69 -24.55
CA GLY A 631 -25.02 86.07 -24.58
C GLY A 631 -24.90 84.87 -23.65
N GLN A 632 -26.09 84.40 -23.06
CA GLN A 632 -26.13 83.21 -22.27
C GLN A 632 -26.72 82.05 -23.07
N TYR A 633 -26.08 80.88 -22.93
CA TYR A 633 -26.50 79.66 -23.58
C TYR A 633 -26.52 78.55 -22.55
N GLU A 634 -27.50 77.66 -22.62
CA GLU A 634 -27.63 76.47 -21.89
C GLU A 634 -27.33 75.30 -22.83
N ILE A 635 -26.36 74.47 -22.46
CA ILE A 635 -25.88 73.35 -23.25
C ILE A 635 -26.19 72.06 -22.53
N ARG A 636 -26.77 71.10 -23.26
CA ARG A 636 -27.08 69.77 -22.81
C ARG A 636 -26.23 68.77 -23.62
N LEU A 637 -25.37 68.02 -22.94
CA LEU A 637 -24.69 66.87 -23.49
C LEU A 637 -25.45 65.63 -23.05
N MET A 638 -25.62 64.66 -23.95
CA MET A 638 -26.34 63.41 -23.67
C MET A 638 -25.42 62.28 -24.03
N PHE A 639 -25.37 61.27 -23.12
CA PHE A 639 -24.73 60.00 -23.33
C PHE A 639 -25.71 58.90 -22.91
N HIS A 640 -25.90 57.92 -23.79
CA HIS A 640 -26.78 56.79 -23.50
C HIS A 640 -25.98 55.50 -23.71
N ASN A 641 -25.85 54.67 -22.67
CA ASN A 641 -25.25 53.38 -22.72
C ASN A 641 -26.27 52.32 -23.20
N ASN A 642 -26.40 52.12 -24.51
CA ASN A 642 -27.22 51.08 -25.12
C ASN A 642 -26.47 49.72 -25.19
N SER A 643 -25.30 49.60 -24.54
CA SER A 643 -24.53 48.34 -24.49
C SER A 643 -25.19 47.30 -23.61
N ASP A 644 -24.87 46.05 -23.82
CA ASP A 644 -25.38 44.92 -23.00
C ASP A 644 -24.75 44.89 -21.59
N SER A 645 -23.89 45.86 -21.24
CA SER A 645 -23.12 45.88 -20.00
C SER A 645 -22.93 47.33 -19.47
N ALA A 646 -22.52 47.45 -18.22
CA ALA A 646 -22.09 48.69 -17.63
C ALA A 646 -20.78 49.19 -18.24
N LEU A 647 -20.56 50.48 -18.26
CA LEU A 647 -19.33 51.13 -18.67
C LEU A 647 -18.69 51.82 -17.46
N GLU A 648 -17.38 51.75 -17.34
CA GLU A 648 -16.66 52.36 -16.22
C GLU A 648 -15.97 53.66 -16.67
N ASP A 649 -15.68 54.53 -15.70
CA ASP A 649 -14.90 55.74 -15.86
C ASP A 649 -15.37 56.65 -17.02
N LEU A 650 -16.69 56.81 -17.15
CA LEU A 650 -17.21 57.75 -18.16
C LEU A 650 -16.73 59.18 -17.85
N ALA A 651 -16.07 59.75 -18.79
CA ALA A 651 -15.75 61.17 -18.81
C ALA A 651 -16.28 61.83 -20.10
N MET A 652 -17.11 62.81 -19.96
CA MET A 652 -17.67 63.57 -21.11
C MET A 652 -16.89 64.85 -21.29
N ASN A 653 -16.55 65.18 -22.54
CA ASN A 653 -15.71 66.33 -22.89
C ASN A 653 -16.46 67.28 -23.79
N ASP A 654 -16.36 68.61 -23.56
CA ASP A 654 -16.81 69.60 -24.48
C ASP A 654 -15.84 70.79 -24.52
N ILE A 655 -15.84 71.53 -25.63
CA ILE A 655 -15.01 72.65 -25.77
C ILE A 655 -15.88 73.92 -25.73
N VAL A 656 -15.66 74.79 -24.77
CA VAL A 656 -16.24 76.09 -24.61
C VAL A 656 -15.46 77.12 -25.29
N PRO A 657 -15.93 77.80 -26.33
CA PRO A 657 -15.21 78.85 -27.04
C PRO A 657 -14.59 79.90 -26.08
N GLY A 658 -13.42 80.35 -26.36
CA GLY A 658 -12.72 81.28 -25.48
C GLY A 658 -13.38 82.56 -25.15
N THR A 659 -14.42 82.98 -25.88
CA THR A 659 -15.28 84.16 -25.62
C THR A 659 -16.35 83.89 -24.58
N PHE A 660 -16.52 82.67 -24.11
CA PHE A 660 -17.51 82.21 -23.11
C PHE A 660 -16.86 81.67 -21.84
N SER A 661 -17.52 81.86 -20.72
CA SER A 661 -17.20 81.37 -19.41
C SER A 661 -18.31 80.43 -18.91
N ILE A 662 -17.97 79.38 -18.20
CA ILE A 662 -18.95 78.50 -17.60
C ILE A 662 -19.40 79.03 -16.26
N GLU A 663 -20.70 79.28 -16.11
CA GLU A 663 -21.29 79.74 -14.86
C GLU A 663 -21.73 78.65 -13.92
N GLY A 664 -22.20 77.52 -14.41
CA GLY A 664 -22.66 76.38 -13.61
C GLY A 664 -22.82 75.10 -14.45
N SER A 665 -22.76 73.95 -13.83
CA SER A 665 -23.05 72.68 -14.47
C SER A 665 -23.67 71.69 -13.49
N SER A 666 -24.52 70.82 -13.98
CA SER A 666 -25.13 69.71 -13.26
C SER A 666 -25.08 68.43 -14.14
N VAL A 667 -24.97 67.32 -13.52
CA VAL A 667 -25.00 66.02 -14.17
C VAL A 667 -26.17 65.21 -13.62
N ARG A 668 -26.91 64.59 -14.51
CA ARG A 668 -28.13 63.85 -14.18
C ARG A 668 -28.14 62.48 -14.86
N SER A 669 -28.48 61.45 -14.09
CA SER A 669 -28.78 60.13 -14.57
C SER A 669 -30.32 59.94 -14.59
N ASP A 670 -30.84 59.23 -15.60
CA ASP A 670 -32.24 58.83 -15.66
C ASP A 670 -32.59 57.77 -14.60
N LYS A 671 -31.57 57.02 -14.11
CA LYS A 671 -31.76 56.00 -13.10
C LYS A 671 -31.52 56.47 -11.66
N GLU A 672 -30.52 57.33 -11.47
CA GLU A 672 -30.05 57.73 -10.14
C GLU A 672 -30.48 59.21 -9.80
N GLY A 673 -30.91 59.95 -10.77
CA GLY A 673 -31.25 61.39 -10.59
C GLY A 673 -30.01 62.29 -10.70
N GLU A 674 -29.90 63.29 -9.83
CA GLU A 674 -28.76 64.22 -9.81
C GLU A 674 -27.52 63.48 -9.32
N ARG A 675 -26.37 63.64 -10.04
CA ARG A 675 -25.13 62.91 -9.82
C ARG A 675 -23.99 63.89 -9.64
N GLU A 676 -23.13 63.61 -8.68
CA GLU A 676 -21.89 64.37 -8.48
C GLU A 676 -20.85 63.94 -9.50
N ALA A 677 -20.25 64.89 -10.22
CA ALA A 677 -19.16 64.65 -11.14
C ALA A 677 -18.02 65.63 -10.87
N SER A 678 -16.79 65.14 -10.95
CA SER A 678 -15.65 66.04 -10.87
C SER A 678 -15.47 66.78 -12.22
N ILE A 679 -15.14 68.07 -12.18
CA ILE A 679 -15.00 68.91 -13.37
C ILE A 679 -13.56 69.35 -13.48
N SER A 680 -12.90 69.02 -14.59
CA SER A 680 -11.59 69.58 -14.93
C SER A 680 -11.70 70.54 -16.12
N LYS A 681 -10.86 71.58 -16.12
CA LYS A 681 -10.79 72.58 -17.17
C LYS A 681 -9.41 72.74 -17.69
N GLU A 682 -9.22 72.50 -18.99
CA GLU A 682 -7.90 72.61 -19.61
C GLU A 682 -7.97 73.62 -20.78
N SER A 683 -6.90 74.34 -21.00
CA SER A 683 -6.82 75.27 -22.14
C SER A 683 -6.60 74.54 -23.45
N ALA A 684 -7.57 74.58 -24.33
CA ALA A 684 -7.52 74.04 -25.67
C ALA A 684 -7.26 75.10 -26.73
N ARG A 685 -6.95 74.73 -27.96
CA ARG A 685 -6.62 75.61 -29.06
C ARG A 685 -7.77 76.54 -29.40
N ASP A 686 -8.99 76.06 -29.32
CA ASP A 686 -10.22 76.74 -29.74
C ASP A 686 -11.08 77.22 -28.57
N GLY A 687 -10.56 77.12 -27.34
CA GLY A 687 -11.27 77.55 -26.15
C GLY A 687 -10.80 76.84 -24.87
N THR A 688 -11.77 76.54 -24.01
CA THR A 688 -11.54 75.77 -22.79
C THR A 688 -12.20 74.40 -22.93
N GLN A 689 -11.40 73.33 -22.91
CA GLN A 689 -11.91 71.97 -22.78
C GLN A 689 -12.39 71.74 -21.36
N VAL A 690 -13.59 71.30 -21.24
CA VAL A 690 -14.19 70.92 -19.95
C VAL A 690 -14.49 69.46 -19.97
N THR A 691 -14.06 68.78 -18.92
CA THR A 691 -14.26 67.34 -18.74
C THR A 691 -15.05 67.08 -17.48
N TRP A 692 -16.14 66.39 -17.57
CA TRP A 692 -16.94 65.87 -16.45
C TRP A 692 -16.63 64.42 -16.25
N ASP A 693 -15.98 64.05 -15.14
CA ASP A 693 -15.75 62.69 -14.75
C ASP A 693 -16.99 62.16 -14.01
N ILE A 694 -17.66 61.23 -14.63
CA ILE A 694 -18.96 60.71 -14.20
C ILE A 694 -18.85 59.37 -13.52
N GLY A 695 -17.85 58.59 -13.90
CA GLY A 695 -17.62 57.22 -13.33
C GLY A 695 -18.47 56.13 -14.03
N ARG A 696 -18.86 55.14 -13.25
CA ARG A 696 -19.62 53.96 -13.72
C ARG A 696 -21.01 54.31 -14.21
N ILE A 697 -21.41 53.76 -15.38
CA ILE A 697 -22.77 53.86 -15.92
C ILE A 697 -23.33 52.46 -16.14
N GLN A 698 -24.58 52.28 -15.70
CA GLN A 698 -25.29 51.01 -15.85
C GLN A 698 -25.74 50.78 -17.30
N GLN A 699 -26.05 49.53 -17.61
CA GLN A 699 -26.69 49.16 -18.86
C GLN A 699 -27.99 49.96 -19.04
N ASP A 700 -28.26 50.48 -20.24
CA ASP A 700 -29.44 51.29 -20.62
C ASP A 700 -29.64 52.53 -19.72
N GLU A 701 -28.52 53.12 -19.25
CA GLU A 701 -28.54 54.36 -18.47
C GLU A 701 -28.22 55.57 -19.38
N ARG A 702 -28.97 56.69 -19.17
CA ARG A 702 -28.72 57.94 -19.83
C ARG A 702 -28.13 58.95 -18.86
N ILE A 703 -27.08 59.60 -19.29
CA ILE A 703 -26.45 60.68 -18.59
C ILE A 703 -26.69 61.96 -19.37
N GLU A 704 -27.11 62.96 -18.68
CA GLU A 704 -27.31 64.35 -19.19
C GLU A 704 -26.33 65.23 -18.39
N VAL A 705 -25.46 65.93 -19.09
CA VAL A 705 -24.67 67.03 -18.52
C VAL A 705 -25.33 68.35 -19.00
N LEU A 706 -25.81 69.08 -18.07
CA LEU A 706 -26.43 70.43 -18.34
C LEU A 706 -25.48 71.49 -17.78
N TYR A 707 -25.00 72.38 -18.61
CA TYR A 707 -24.16 73.49 -18.18
C TYR A 707 -24.51 74.79 -18.89
N THR A 708 -24.27 75.93 -18.19
CA THR A 708 -24.61 77.30 -18.68
C THR A 708 -23.24 78.00 -18.98
N ILE A 709 -23.20 78.60 -20.13
CA ILE A 709 -22.10 79.47 -20.53
C ILE A 709 -22.61 80.94 -20.72
N GLN A 710 -21.76 81.87 -20.33
CA GLN A 710 -22.02 83.30 -20.48
C GLN A 710 -20.91 83.92 -21.25
N GLY A 711 -21.19 84.66 -22.35
CA GLY A 711 -20.27 85.46 -23.14
C GLY A 711 -20.67 86.86 -23.20
N ASP A 712 -19.91 87.67 -24.01
CA ASP A 712 -20.36 89.07 -24.35
C ASP A 712 -21.71 89.06 -25.03
N PRO A 713 -22.63 89.92 -24.73
CA PRO A 713 -23.98 90.01 -25.39
C PRO A 713 -23.91 90.12 -26.93
N GLU A 714 -22.81 90.60 -27.51
CA GLU A 714 -22.57 90.63 -28.95
C GLU A 714 -21.90 89.38 -29.52
N ALA A 715 -21.43 88.41 -28.66
CA ALA A 715 -20.78 87.17 -29.06
C ALA A 715 -21.91 86.17 -29.44
N GLU A 716 -21.99 85.79 -30.70
CA GLU A 716 -22.82 84.68 -31.17
C GLU A 716 -22.14 83.37 -30.97
N TYR A 717 -22.81 82.45 -30.27
CA TYR A 717 -22.40 81.05 -30.24
C TYR A 717 -22.79 80.44 -31.63
N LYS A 718 -21.78 80.12 -32.42
CA LYS A 718 -22.03 79.57 -33.76
C LYS A 718 -22.71 78.21 -33.68
N VAL A 719 -23.92 78.12 -34.21
CA VAL A 719 -24.76 76.88 -34.14
C VAL A 719 -24.10 75.69 -34.83
N THR A 720 -23.25 75.93 -35.86
CA THR A 720 -22.54 74.86 -36.50
C THR A 720 -21.45 74.18 -35.62
N ASP A 721 -20.80 74.97 -34.77
CA ASP A 721 -19.73 74.44 -33.88
C ASP A 721 -20.35 73.88 -32.54
N ALA A 722 -21.59 74.36 -32.31
CA ALA A 722 -22.34 74.01 -31.09
C ALA A 722 -22.98 72.60 -31.10
N GLN A 723 -23.12 72.01 -32.28
CA GLN A 723 -23.78 70.71 -32.42
C GLN A 723 -22.82 69.53 -32.39
N ASP A 724 -21.48 69.78 -32.44
CA ASP A 724 -20.50 68.77 -32.42
C ASP A 724 -20.26 68.32 -31.00
N PHE A 725 -20.52 67.06 -30.73
CA PHE A 725 -20.13 66.35 -29.50
C PHE A 725 -18.63 66.05 -29.54
N HIS A 726 -17.87 66.69 -28.62
CA HIS A 726 -16.39 66.64 -28.66
C HIS A 726 -15.79 65.36 -28.06
N GLY A 727 -16.65 64.44 -27.56
CA GLY A 727 -16.21 63.09 -27.18
C GLY A 727 -16.58 62.70 -25.76
N ALA A 728 -16.60 61.45 -25.57
CA ALA A 728 -16.65 60.79 -24.29
C ALA A 728 -15.60 59.74 -24.25
N THR A 729 -14.88 59.63 -23.15
CA THR A 729 -13.99 58.50 -22.86
C THR A 729 -14.58 57.64 -21.78
N PHE A 730 -14.43 56.36 -21.86
CA PHE A 730 -14.87 55.42 -20.86
C PHE A 730 -13.87 54.29 -20.78
N GLY A 731 -13.70 53.77 -19.55
CA GLY A 731 -12.82 52.70 -19.26
C GLY A 731 -13.32 51.35 -19.73
N GLU A 732 -12.50 50.37 -19.58
CA GLU A 732 -12.91 48.98 -19.77
C GLU A 732 -13.91 48.57 -18.67
N GLU A 733 -14.79 47.70 -19.05
CA GLU A 733 -15.78 47.13 -18.21
C GLU A 733 -15.09 46.42 -17.03
N VAL A 734 -15.50 46.70 -15.80
CA VAL A 734 -15.12 45.88 -14.64
C VAL A 734 -15.86 44.56 -14.78
N ASP A 735 -15.13 43.47 -14.92
CA ASP A 735 -15.70 42.15 -14.77
C ASP A 735 -16.14 42.04 -13.31
N GLU A 736 -17.43 42.03 -13.03
CA GLU A 736 -17.94 41.56 -11.74
C GLU A 736 -17.37 40.15 -11.57
N GLU A 737 -16.60 39.92 -10.51
CA GLU A 737 -16.13 38.58 -10.18
C GLU A 737 -17.32 37.64 -10.29
N PRO A 738 -17.26 36.59 -11.12
CA PRO A 738 -18.38 35.70 -11.26
C PRO A 738 -18.70 35.16 -9.87
N ASN A 739 -19.97 35.20 -9.47
CA ASN A 739 -20.45 34.42 -8.35
C ASN A 739 -19.99 32.99 -8.60
N MET A 740 -18.91 32.57 -7.94
CA MET A 740 -18.43 31.23 -8.04
C MET A 740 -19.56 30.31 -7.58
N PRO A 741 -19.89 29.27 -8.32
CA PRO A 741 -20.91 28.33 -7.85
C PRO A 741 -20.47 27.83 -6.47
N GLU A 742 -21.41 27.74 -5.55
CA GLU A 742 -21.25 27.39 -4.12
C GLU A 742 -20.38 26.14 -3.85
N TRP A 743 -20.22 25.27 -4.86
CA TRP A 743 -19.36 24.09 -4.82
C TRP A 743 -17.85 24.37 -5.09
N LEU A 744 -17.52 25.54 -5.67
CA LEU A 744 -16.15 26.02 -5.87
C LEU A 744 -15.63 26.79 -4.64
N GLU A 745 -16.54 27.22 -3.74
CA GLU A 745 -16.20 27.91 -2.49
C GLU A 745 -15.82 26.98 -1.34
N ARG A 746 -15.53 25.72 -1.56
CA ARG A 746 -14.78 24.95 -0.58
C ARG A 746 -13.38 25.53 -0.52
N GLU A 747 -13.23 26.47 0.39
CA GLU A 747 -11.94 26.93 0.89
C GLU A 747 -11.07 25.68 1.07
N VAL A 748 -9.96 25.65 0.39
CA VAL A 748 -8.83 24.79 0.78
C VAL A 748 -8.65 25.09 2.27
N PRO A 749 -8.79 24.10 3.18
CA PRO A 749 -8.61 24.39 4.59
C PRO A 749 -7.23 25.03 4.71
N GLU A 750 -7.18 26.26 5.21
CA GLU A 750 -5.93 26.88 5.61
C GLU A 750 -5.22 25.83 6.45
N VAL A 751 -4.10 25.34 5.95
CA VAL A 751 -3.18 24.51 6.71
C VAL A 751 -2.77 25.40 7.89
N LYS A 752 -3.43 25.23 9.02
CA LYS A 752 -2.98 25.81 10.26
C LYS A 752 -1.60 25.24 10.47
N ASP A 753 -0.61 26.11 10.44
CA ASP A 753 0.76 25.79 10.81
C ASP A 753 0.74 24.88 12.05
N PRO A 754 1.47 23.76 12.05
CA PRO A 754 1.56 22.92 13.23
C PRO A 754 2.05 23.79 14.36
N ILE A 755 1.26 23.85 15.42
CA ILE A 755 1.66 24.48 16.68
C ILE A 755 2.94 23.74 17.09
N VAL A 756 4.07 24.39 16.94
CA VAL A 756 5.33 23.94 17.52
C VAL A 756 5.15 24.02 19.03
N GLU A 757 4.78 22.93 19.67
CA GLU A 757 4.93 22.80 21.10
C GLU A 757 6.42 22.74 21.42
N GLU A 758 6.98 23.89 21.75
CA GLU A 758 8.24 23.98 22.46
C GLU A 758 8.09 23.30 23.82
N GLY A 759 8.88 22.27 24.05
CA GLY A 759 9.21 21.80 25.39
C GLY A 759 9.00 20.32 25.69
N PHE A 760 9.82 19.45 25.13
CA PHE A 760 10.19 18.24 25.83
C PHE A 760 11.58 18.41 26.42
N VAL A 761 11.58 18.71 27.72
CA VAL A 761 12.77 18.59 28.59
C VAL A 761 12.95 17.10 28.87
N GLU A 762 14.03 16.52 28.35
CA GLU A 762 14.53 15.22 28.81
C GLU A 762 14.85 15.31 30.30
N THR A 763 14.06 14.62 31.12
CA THR A 763 14.45 14.27 32.48
C THR A 763 14.72 12.77 32.52
N GLU A 764 16.00 12.47 32.86
CA GLU A 764 16.47 11.12 33.17
C GLU A 764 15.60 10.47 34.28
N PRO A 765 15.36 9.13 34.25
CA PRO A 765 14.64 8.45 35.31
C PRO A 765 15.53 8.26 36.54
N ASP A 766 15.17 8.91 37.62
CA ASP A 766 15.70 8.68 38.94
C ASP A 766 15.17 7.33 39.50
N LEU A 767 16.10 6.45 39.85
CA LEU A 767 15.88 5.18 40.53
C LEU A 767 15.57 5.42 41.98
N GLY A 768 14.33 5.25 42.39
CA GLY A 768 13.90 5.41 43.79
C GLY A 768 12.78 4.45 44.23
N ILE A 769 13.20 3.32 44.80
CA ILE A 769 12.65 2.61 45.95
C ILE A 769 11.14 2.33 46.01
N VAL A 770 10.84 1.01 46.00
CA VAL A 770 9.60 0.35 46.40
C VAL A 770 9.33 0.54 47.91
N PRO A 771 8.07 0.64 48.39
CA PRO A 771 7.62 -0.36 49.33
C PRO A 771 6.30 -1.06 49.00
N GLU A 772 6.33 -2.35 49.36
CA GLU A 772 5.21 -3.27 49.53
C GLU A 772 4.03 -2.69 50.29
N SER A 773 2.81 -3.04 49.88
CA SER A 773 1.80 -3.65 50.77
C SER A 773 0.54 -4.03 49.99
N SER A 774 0.24 -5.29 49.99
CA SER A 774 -1.01 -5.97 49.68
C SER A 774 -2.09 -5.67 50.76
N PRO A 775 -3.24 -6.33 50.75
CA PRO A 775 -4.38 -6.36 49.83
C PRO A 775 -5.68 -5.99 50.54
N LEU A 776 -6.75 -5.82 49.86
CA LEU A 776 -8.14 -5.98 50.41
C LEU A 776 -9.17 -5.95 49.27
N ASP A 777 -9.67 -7.14 48.95
CA ASP A 777 -11.09 -7.34 48.61
C ASP A 777 -11.93 -7.10 49.89
N PRO A 778 -13.19 -6.77 49.89
CA PRO A 778 -14.24 -7.62 49.40
C PRO A 778 -15.50 -6.90 48.83
N PHE A 779 -16.27 -7.66 48.03
CA PHE A 779 -17.73 -7.78 47.99
C PHE A 779 -18.58 -6.75 48.78
N GLU A 780 -19.57 -6.15 48.03
CA GLU A 780 -20.99 -6.08 48.43
C GLU A 780 -21.84 -5.68 47.23
N ASP A 781 -22.57 -6.56 46.85
CA ASP A 781 -23.94 -6.89 46.52
C ASP A 781 -24.95 -5.91 47.14
N ILE A 782 -25.86 -5.36 46.35
CA ILE A 782 -27.26 -4.86 46.62
C ILE A 782 -27.80 -4.50 45.21
N GLY A 783 -28.75 -5.14 44.63
CA GLY A 783 -29.99 -5.78 45.07
C GLY A 783 -31.15 -4.79 44.90
N THR A 784 -32.16 -5.28 44.14
CA THR A 784 -33.58 -4.84 44.14
C THR A 784 -33.90 -3.57 43.36
N GLU A 785 -35.04 -3.42 42.72
CA GLU A 785 -36.27 -4.16 42.41
C GLU A 785 -36.97 -3.41 41.27
N ILE A 786 -37.47 -4.10 40.29
CA ILE A 786 -38.87 -4.28 39.86
C ILE A 786 -39.80 -3.10 40.21
N ASP A 787 -40.39 -2.49 39.20
CA ASP A 787 -41.80 -2.22 39.18
C ASP A 787 -42.40 -2.25 37.75
N GLU A 788 -43.24 -3.25 37.58
CA GLU A 788 -44.33 -3.30 36.58
C GLU A 788 -45.41 -2.30 37.01
N ASP A 789 -45.93 -1.55 36.05
CA ASP A 789 -47.35 -1.21 36.17
C ASP A 789 -48.06 -1.18 34.81
N LYS A 790 -49.19 -1.87 34.86
CA LYS A 790 -50.23 -2.10 33.86
C LYS A 790 -51.16 -0.88 33.76
N GLY A 791 -51.83 -0.79 32.64
CA GLY A 791 -53.08 -0.09 32.48
C GLY A 791 -53.44 -0.06 30.99
N GLU A 792 -54.15 -1.00 30.37
CA GLU A 792 -55.61 -1.13 30.23
C GLU A 792 -56.31 0.23 30.10
N ASP A 793 -57.12 0.52 29.16
CA ASP A 793 -58.19 -0.17 28.45
C ASP A 793 -58.96 0.83 27.55
N SER A 794 -59.71 0.28 26.61
CA SER A 794 -60.95 0.76 26.00
C SER A 794 -60.84 1.99 25.07
N GLY A 795 -61.50 2.03 23.96
CA GLY A 795 -62.53 1.22 23.35
C GLY A 795 -63.09 1.85 22.08
N VAL A 796 -63.53 1.00 21.25
CA VAL A 796 -64.77 1.02 20.47
C VAL A 796 -65.02 2.18 19.50
N GLY A 797 -65.13 1.81 18.24
CA GLY A 797 -66.29 2.15 17.44
C GLY A 797 -66.06 2.79 16.09
N GLY A 798 -66.51 2.08 15.07
CA GLY A 798 -67.11 2.72 13.91
C GLY A 798 -66.52 2.39 12.56
N ALA A 799 -67.03 1.36 11.96
CA ALA A 799 -66.93 1.05 10.52
C ALA A 799 -67.66 2.12 9.69
N VAL A 800 -67.04 2.56 8.60
CA VAL A 800 -67.76 2.80 7.32
C VAL A 800 -66.85 2.42 6.19
N GLU A 801 -67.27 1.47 5.38
CA GLU A 801 -66.78 1.14 4.06
C GLU A 801 -66.97 2.36 3.14
N GLU A 802 -65.93 2.77 2.45
CA GLU A 802 -66.08 3.31 1.09
C GLU A 802 -64.90 2.84 0.25
N THR A 803 -65.24 1.96 -0.66
CA THR A 803 -64.47 1.51 -1.83
C THR A 803 -64.21 2.70 -2.73
N HIS A 804 -62.95 3.06 -2.89
CA HIS A 804 -62.49 3.72 -4.09
C HIS A 804 -61.27 3.00 -4.68
N ASN A 805 -61.55 2.34 -5.80
CA ASN A 805 -60.57 1.98 -6.82
C ASN A 805 -59.71 3.20 -7.15
N HIS A 806 -58.44 3.18 -6.85
CA HIS A 806 -57.46 3.94 -7.57
C HIS A 806 -56.61 2.96 -8.40
N GLU A 807 -56.90 3.05 -9.73
CA GLU A 807 -56.01 2.57 -10.79
C GLU A 807 -54.60 3.10 -10.55
N HIS A 808 -53.61 2.22 -10.60
CA HIS A 808 -52.22 2.58 -10.73
C HIS A 808 -52.04 3.34 -12.04
N PRO A 809 -51.37 4.52 -12.07
CA PRO A 809 -50.94 5.10 -13.32
C PRO A 809 -49.83 4.19 -13.88
N GLU A 810 -50.01 3.78 -15.12
CA GLU A 810 -49.02 3.17 -15.98
C GLU A 810 -47.75 4.04 -15.94
N GLU A 811 -46.57 3.43 -15.76
CA GLU A 811 -45.27 4.09 -15.87
C GLU A 811 -45.20 4.72 -17.27
N ASP A 812 -45.17 6.05 -17.32
CA ASP A 812 -44.98 6.81 -18.55
C ASP A 812 -43.57 6.48 -19.10
N GLU A 813 -43.54 5.68 -20.18
CA GLU A 813 -42.32 5.44 -20.93
C GLU A 813 -41.70 6.75 -21.39
N ALA A 814 -40.48 7.05 -20.97
CA ALA A 814 -39.71 8.23 -21.37
C ALA A 814 -38.84 7.88 -22.59
N ARG A 815 -38.60 8.85 -23.47
CA ARG A 815 -37.65 8.73 -24.59
C ARG A 815 -36.62 9.87 -24.53
N PRO A 816 -35.38 9.64 -24.95
CA PRO A 816 -34.39 10.71 -25.00
C PRO A 816 -34.69 11.73 -26.12
N CYS A 817 -34.54 12.99 -25.83
CA CYS A 817 -34.65 14.07 -26.81
C CYS A 817 -33.47 14.01 -27.79
N PRO A 818 -33.70 13.98 -29.11
CA PRO A 818 -32.62 13.88 -30.11
C PRO A 818 -31.75 15.15 -30.18
N ALA A 819 -32.15 16.27 -29.56
CA ALA A 819 -31.39 17.51 -29.60
C ALA A 819 -30.53 17.74 -28.36
N CYS A 820 -30.94 17.25 -27.17
CA CYS A 820 -30.24 17.50 -25.93
C CYS A 820 -30.00 16.22 -25.06
N GLY A 821 -30.50 15.05 -25.49
CA GLY A 821 -30.38 13.81 -24.73
C GLY A 821 -31.25 13.70 -23.45
N GLY A 822 -31.98 14.76 -23.08
CA GLY A 822 -32.83 14.76 -21.88
C GLY A 822 -34.08 13.88 -22.06
N GLU A 823 -34.49 13.18 -21.00
CA GLU A 823 -35.67 12.31 -21.02
C GLU A 823 -36.96 13.13 -21.15
N VAL A 824 -37.82 12.72 -22.07
CA VAL A 824 -39.09 13.41 -22.37
C VAL A 824 -40.20 12.36 -22.48
N GLY A 825 -41.30 12.58 -21.77
CA GLY A 825 -42.45 11.67 -21.80
C GLY A 825 -43.02 11.50 -23.22
N ILE A 826 -43.38 10.26 -23.56
CA ILE A 826 -44.00 9.92 -24.86
C ILE A 826 -45.33 10.64 -24.95
N GLY A 827 -45.47 11.54 -25.95
CA GLY A 827 -46.68 12.37 -26.13
C GLY A 827 -46.45 13.86 -25.95
N THR A 828 -45.30 14.31 -25.48
CA THR A 828 -44.95 15.73 -25.43
C THR A 828 -44.63 16.26 -26.83
N SER A 829 -45.15 17.41 -27.18
CA SER A 829 -44.96 18.06 -28.48
C SER A 829 -43.64 18.82 -28.57
N SER A 830 -43.01 19.12 -27.43
CA SER A 830 -41.67 19.76 -27.38
C SER A 830 -40.90 19.35 -26.13
N CYS A 831 -39.58 19.35 -26.23
CA CYS A 831 -38.69 19.06 -25.10
C CYS A 831 -38.69 20.23 -24.11
N PRO A 832 -39.02 20.02 -22.82
CA PRO A 832 -39.05 21.08 -21.83
C PRO A 832 -37.64 21.64 -21.51
N LEU A 833 -36.57 20.90 -21.83
CA LEU A 833 -35.18 21.31 -21.52
C LEU A 833 -34.56 22.18 -22.63
N CYS A 834 -34.82 21.88 -23.90
CA CYS A 834 -34.19 22.59 -25.01
C CYS A 834 -35.13 23.20 -26.04
N GLY A 835 -36.46 23.04 -25.88
CA GLY A 835 -37.46 23.54 -26.79
C GLY A 835 -37.58 22.84 -28.15
N PHE A 836 -36.89 21.70 -28.35
CA PHE A 836 -36.98 20.91 -29.57
C PHE A 836 -38.41 20.38 -29.78
N THR A 837 -39.03 20.71 -30.93
CA THR A 837 -40.37 20.24 -31.27
C THR A 837 -40.32 18.88 -31.97
N PHE A 838 -41.03 17.92 -31.40
CA PHE A 838 -41.20 16.60 -32.04
C PHE A 838 -42.24 16.68 -33.14
N LYS A 839 -41.90 16.22 -34.31
CA LYS A 839 -42.90 16.12 -35.40
C LYS A 839 -43.86 14.98 -35.04
N PRO A 840 -45.18 15.17 -35.20
CA PRO A 840 -46.20 14.18 -34.90
C PRO A 840 -46.05 12.92 -35.72
#